data_59932e4e3805d9ccb3fab41e649f0c80
#
_entry.id   59932e4e3805d9ccb3fab41e649f0c80
#
_cell.length_a   1.000
_cell.length_b   1.000
_cell.length_c   1.000
_cell.angle_alpha   90.00
_cell.angle_beta   90.00
_cell.angle_gamma   90.00
#
_symmetry.space_group_name_H-M   'P 1'
#
loop_
_entity.id
_entity.type
_entity.pdbx_description
1 polymer ?
#
loop_
_entity_poly.entity_id
_entity_poly.type
_entity_poly.pdbx_seq_one_letter_code
_entity_poly.pdbx_strand_id
1 'polypeptide(L)'
;MNPFFLLEDDPTPARNNQVTRAASLIVSALEFVRAVRKEELPPDKIKGTPLDMYQYSRLFGTARVPTDAGCQIEQDPESKHLIVMCHGQFYWFDVLDDNSDLIMTEKDIAVNLQTIIDDAAQTPIQEAAKGALGVLSTENRKVWSGLRDILTREPGSNNADCLSIVDSALFVVCLDYTEPSDSAALCQNMLCGTSEVEKGVQIGTCTNRWYDKLQIIVCKNGSAGINFEHTGVDGHTVLRFASDVYTDTILRFARTINGGAPSLWASKSPDPSKRDPESFGDVSTTPHKLEWDMIPELSIAVRFAETRLADLIEQNEFQCLDFGAYGKNFITSMGFSPDAFVQMAFQAAYYGLYGRIECTYEPAMTKMFLHGRTEAIRTVSEESVDFVQTFWGDHPAEQKVEALRKACVKHTNNTRECSKAEGCDRHLYALFCLWQRMLDEDFQSNSSGMSSNGYSSPVNGSESPVGSPGKDSLYTTDGGSNAAGAGGENQVSRVAGRERGDSTTSSRSPNRDPPMPLIFADSGWDKLNTTILSTSNCGNPSLRQFGFGPVSGDGFGIGYIIKDDCISICVSSRHRQTKRFVATLESYLLEIRRVLRITNRNQPAKQTRARELDHARPSKTAATSSATRKLRGRLITSHDPQNGIPRSVGGGGSSHGGHGQRPSMAGSLSPTEESLAMSEDDELGGCEFTPFTSRP
;
A
#
# COMPACT_ATOMS: atom_id res chain seq x y z
N MET A 1 9.48 2.21 -4.59
CA MET A 1 9.33 1.34 -3.41
C MET A 1 7.90 0.87 -3.35
N ASN A 2 7.69 -0.43 -3.16
CA ASN A 2 6.34 -0.96 -2.99
C ASN A 2 5.78 -0.57 -1.62
N PRO A 3 4.52 -0.20 -1.50
CA PRO A 3 3.83 -0.12 -0.23
C PRO A 3 3.25 -1.48 0.17
N PHE A 4 2.80 -1.56 1.44
CA PHE A 4 2.13 -2.76 1.93
C PHE A 4 0.91 -2.40 2.77
N PHE A 5 -0.04 -3.33 2.81
CA PHE A 5 -1.12 -3.38 3.78
C PHE A 5 -0.94 -4.60 4.70
N LEU A 6 -1.07 -4.40 6.00
CA LEU A 6 -1.21 -5.48 6.97
C LEU A 6 -2.70 -5.66 7.27
N LEU A 7 -3.25 -6.81 6.94
CA LEU A 7 -4.66 -7.13 7.18
C LEU A 7 -4.92 -7.38 8.67
N GLU A 8 -6.16 -7.12 9.10
CA GLU A 8 -6.62 -7.64 10.38
C GLU A 8 -6.63 -9.17 10.36
N ASP A 9 -6.42 -9.80 11.52
CA ASP A 9 -6.50 -11.24 11.65
C ASP A 9 -7.91 -11.76 11.35
N ASP A 10 -8.04 -13.04 11.00
CA ASP A 10 -9.36 -13.66 10.92
C ASP A 10 -9.99 -13.64 12.32
N PRO A 11 -11.24 -13.15 12.49
CA PRO A 11 -11.88 -13.08 13.79
C PRO A 11 -12.11 -14.46 14.43
N THR A 12 -11.92 -15.55 13.67
CA THR A 12 -12.00 -16.93 14.14
C THR A 12 -10.60 -17.49 14.35
N PRO A 13 -10.10 -17.63 15.59
CA PRO A 13 -8.73 -18.04 15.87
C PRO A 13 -8.29 -19.34 15.18
N ALA A 14 -9.19 -20.32 15.07
CA ALA A 14 -8.89 -21.59 14.42
C ALA A 14 -8.58 -21.48 12.91
N ARG A 15 -8.92 -20.35 12.29
CA ARG A 15 -8.64 -20.04 10.88
C ARG A 15 -7.33 -19.26 10.67
N ASN A 16 -6.69 -18.79 11.74
CA ASN A 16 -5.41 -18.11 11.71
C ASN A 16 -4.24 -19.13 11.68
N ASN A 17 -4.30 -20.10 10.77
CA ASN A 17 -3.17 -20.89 10.34
C ASN A 17 -2.85 -20.56 8.88
N GLN A 18 -1.61 -20.70 8.48
CA GLN A 18 -1.10 -20.26 7.19
C GLN A 18 -1.93 -20.77 6.00
N VAL A 19 -2.12 -22.09 5.93
CA VAL A 19 -2.78 -22.75 4.78
C VAL A 19 -4.24 -22.33 4.65
N THR A 20 -5.01 -22.38 5.76
CA THR A 20 -6.41 -21.98 5.76
C THR A 20 -6.58 -20.49 5.44
N ARG A 21 -5.72 -19.65 6.03
CA ARG A 21 -5.76 -18.21 5.79
C ARG A 21 -5.43 -17.87 4.34
N ALA A 22 -4.37 -18.47 3.79
CA ALA A 22 -3.96 -18.27 2.40
C ALA A 22 -5.04 -18.75 1.42
N ALA A 23 -5.55 -19.97 1.58
CA ALA A 23 -6.61 -20.50 0.71
C ALA A 23 -7.87 -19.62 0.73
N SER A 24 -8.27 -19.14 1.91
CA SER A 24 -9.43 -18.26 2.04
C SER A 24 -9.22 -16.92 1.34
N LEU A 25 -8.04 -16.30 1.50
CA LEU A 25 -7.69 -15.04 0.82
C LEU A 25 -7.62 -15.23 -0.69
N ILE A 26 -7.03 -16.33 -1.17
CA ILE A 26 -6.93 -16.65 -2.60
C ILE A 26 -8.32 -16.74 -3.22
N VAL A 27 -9.23 -17.53 -2.65
CA VAL A 27 -10.60 -17.68 -3.21
C VAL A 27 -11.32 -16.35 -3.28
N SER A 28 -11.24 -15.53 -2.23
CA SER A 28 -11.86 -14.20 -2.23
C SER A 28 -11.19 -13.25 -3.23
N ALA A 29 -9.87 -13.35 -3.41
CA ALA A 29 -9.15 -12.60 -4.44
C ALA A 29 -9.58 -13.01 -5.87
N LEU A 30 -9.78 -14.31 -6.11
CA LEU A 30 -10.26 -14.81 -7.41
C LEU A 30 -11.69 -14.37 -7.73
N GLU A 31 -12.58 -14.30 -6.73
CA GLU A 31 -13.93 -13.74 -6.93
C GLU A 31 -13.86 -12.24 -7.25
N PHE A 32 -12.90 -11.51 -6.67
CA PHE A 32 -12.66 -10.11 -7.03
C PHE A 32 -12.11 -9.99 -8.47
N VAL A 33 -11.14 -10.82 -8.88
CA VAL A 33 -10.64 -10.90 -10.27
C VAL A 33 -11.80 -11.11 -11.22
N ARG A 34 -12.65 -12.08 -10.93
CA ARG A 34 -13.84 -12.40 -11.72
C ARG A 34 -14.78 -11.19 -11.84
N ALA A 35 -15.08 -10.52 -10.72
CA ALA A 35 -15.95 -9.34 -10.72
C ALA A 35 -15.38 -8.19 -11.56
N VAL A 36 -14.05 -8.00 -11.55
CA VAL A 36 -13.37 -6.99 -12.40
C VAL A 36 -13.48 -7.39 -13.89
N ARG A 37 -13.15 -8.63 -14.24
CA ARG A 37 -13.15 -9.10 -15.64
C ARG A 37 -14.53 -9.16 -16.26
N LYS A 38 -15.57 -9.45 -15.47
CA LYS A 38 -16.96 -9.45 -15.91
C LYS A 38 -17.62 -8.06 -15.83
N GLU A 39 -16.84 -7.02 -15.49
CA GLU A 39 -17.35 -5.65 -15.31
C GLU A 39 -18.51 -5.55 -14.31
N GLU A 40 -18.54 -6.46 -13.33
CA GLU A 40 -19.57 -6.53 -12.28
C GLU A 40 -19.18 -5.78 -11.00
N LEU A 41 -17.93 -5.30 -10.90
CA LEU A 41 -17.49 -4.52 -9.75
C LEU A 41 -18.19 -3.16 -9.74
N PRO A 42 -19.01 -2.84 -8.72
CA PRO A 42 -19.64 -1.52 -8.66
C PRO A 42 -18.58 -0.40 -8.65
N PRO A 43 -18.78 0.68 -9.41
CA PRO A 43 -17.82 1.76 -9.46
C PRO A 43 -17.65 2.43 -8.08
N ASP A 44 -16.41 2.80 -7.76
CA ASP A 44 -16.12 3.67 -6.63
C ASP A 44 -16.90 4.98 -6.77
N LYS A 45 -17.31 5.57 -5.65
CA LYS A 45 -18.10 6.82 -5.66
C LYS A 45 -17.66 7.76 -4.56
N ILE A 46 -17.61 9.05 -4.88
CA ILE A 46 -17.51 10.13 -3.88
C ILE A 46 -18.78 10.98 -3.98
N LYS A 47 -19.53 11.08 -2.88
CA LYS A 47 -20.79 11.85 -2.82
C LYS A 47 -21.77 11.47 -3.97
N GLY A 48 -21.81 10.21 -4.33
CA GLY A 48 -22.66 9.68 -5.41
C GLY A 48 -22.07 9.81 -6.82
N THR A 49 -21.00 10.55 -7.03
CA THR A 49 -20.31 10.68 -8.33
C THR A 49 -19.38 9.46 -8.54
N PRO A 50 -19.54 8.70 -9.65
CA PRO A 50 -18.66 7.61 -9.95
C PRO A 50 -17.25 8.09 -10.27
N LEU A 51 -16.26 7.28 -9.88
CA LEU A 51 -14.86 7.50 -10.14
C LEU A 51 -14.37 6.65 -11.31
N ASP A 52 -13.21 7.01 -11.87
CA ASP A 52 -12.54 6.20 -12.87
C ASP A 52 -12.16 4.82 -12.34
N MET A 53 -12.45 3.77 -13.12
CA MET A 53 -12.20 2.37 -12.74
C MET A 53 -11.06 1.72 -13.53
N TYR A 54 -10.34 2.49 -14.36
CA TYR A 54 -9.30 1.96 -15.24
C TYR A 54 -8.19 1.20 -14.50
N GLN A 55 -7.80 1.64 -13.31
CA GLN A 55 -6.74 0.99 -12.53
C GLN A 55 -7.07 -0.46 -12.16
N TYR A 56 -8.35 -0.82 -12.00
CA TYR A 56 -8.75 -2.19 -11.66
C TYR A 56 -8.41 -3.17 -12.80
N SER A 57 -8.45 -2.73 -14.04
CA SER A 57 -8.02 -3.54 -15.18
C SER A 57 -6.53 -3.85 -15.18
N ARG A 58 -5.73 -3.04 -14.47
CA ARG A 58 -4.27 -3.15 -14.35
C ARG A 58 -3.79 -3.89 -13.10
N LEU A 59 -4.69 -4.39 -12.27
CA LEU A 59 -4.33 -4.95 -10.97
C LEU A 59 -3.81 -6.38 -11.06
N PHE A 60 -4.35 -7.18 -12.00
CA PHE A 60 -4.05 -8.61 -12.11
C PHE A 60 -3.44 -8.97 -13.45
N GLY A 61 -2.66 -10.06 -13.48
CA GLY A 61 -1.93 -10.47 -14.69
C GLY A 61 -0.85 -9.46 -15.11
N THR A 62 -0.46 -8.56 -14.23
CA THR A 62 0.38 -7.40 -14.53
C THR A 62 1.76 -7.57 -13.91
N ALA A 63 2.79 -7.22 -14.66
CA ALA A 63 4.17 -7.16 -14.20
C ALA A 63 4.83 -5.83 -14.63
N ARG A 64 5.73 -5.32 -13.78
CA ARG A 64 6.61 -4.21 -14.11
C ARG A 64 7.91 -4.75 -14.68
N VAL A 65 8.03 -4.74 -15.98
CA VAL A 65 9.19 -5.28 -16.71
C VAL A 65 10.22 -4.18 -16.96
N PRO A 66 11.47 -4.33 -16.47
CA PRO A 66 12.52 -3.38 -16.75
C PRO A 66 13.07 -3.57 -18.18
N THR A 67 13.41 -2.46 -18.83
CA THR A 67 14.07 -2.41 -20.13
C THR A 67 15.24 -1.44 -20.06
N ASP A 68 16.10 -1.42 -21.08
CA ASP A 68 17.20 -0.47 -21.18
C ASP A 68 16.75 1.00 -21.19
N ALA A 69 15.56 1.26 -21.74
CA ALA A 69 14.96 2.60 -21.83
C ALA A 69 14.10 2.97 -20.61
N GLY A 70 14.00 2.11 -19.60
CA GLY A 70 13.14 2.33 -18.42
C GLY A 70 12.34 1.09 -18.07
N CYS A 71 11.11 1.28 -17.51
CA CYS A 71 10.22 0.17 -17.20
C CYS A 71 8.95 0.23 -18.05
N GLN A 72 8.43 -0.93 -18.40
CA GLN A 72 7.15 -1.11 -19.05
C GLN A 72 6.20 -1.88 -18.13
N ILE A 73 4.92 -1.62 -18.27
CA ILE A 73 3.87 -2.43 -17.64
C ILE A 73 3.38 -3.41 -18.68
N GLU A 74 3.67 -4.68 -18.46
CA GLU A 74 3.16 -5.77 -19.26
C GLU A 74 1.98 -6.42 -18.53
N GLN A 75 1.02 -6.91 -19.30
CA GLN A 75 -0.20 -7.50 -18.75
C GLN A 75 -0.69 -8.64 -19.61
N ASP A 76 -1.03 -9.75 -18.96
CA ASP A 76 -1.83 -10.82 -19.51
C ASP A 76 -3.28 -10.73 -18.97
N PRO A 77 -4.23 -10.20 -19.74
CA PRO A 77 -5.62 -10.07 -19.32
C PRO A 77 -6.34 -11.41 -19.20
N GLU A 78 -5.82 -12.47 -19.84
CA GLU A 78 -6.41 -13.81 -19.84
C GLU A 78 -5.73 -14.78 -18.86
N SER A 79 -4.79 -14.30 -18.07
CA SER A 79 -4.08 -15.10 -17.05
C SER A 79 -5.04 -15.92 -16.18
N LYS A 80 -4.71 -17.18 -15.95
CA LYS A 80 -5.55 -18.13 -15.19
C LYS A 80 -4.85 -18.69 -13.96
N HIS A 81 -3.56 -18.46 -13.81
CA HIS A 81 -2.71 -19.12 -12.82
C HIS A 81 -2.19 -18.18 -11.75
N LEU A 82 -1.78 -18.79 -10.65
CA LEU A 82 -1.07 -18.14 -9.54
C LEU A 82 0.39 -18.56 -9.55
N ILE A 83 1.24 -17.67 -9.03
CA ILE A 83 2.56 -18.05 -8.51
C ILE A 83 2.45 -18.19 -6.98
N VAL A 84 3.00 -19.27 -6.46
CA VAL A 84 3.20 -19.44 -5.02
C VAL A 84 4.70 -19.52 -4.74
N MET A 85 5.18 -18.66 -3.86
CA MET A 85 6.56 -18.70 -3.39
C MET A 85 6.63 -19.28 -1.99
N CYS A 86 7.50 -20.27 -1.81
CA CYS A 86 7.77 -20.90 -0.52
C CYS A 86 9.27 -21.17 -0.39
N HIS A 87 9.92 -20.68 0.66
CA HIS A 87 11.39 -20.76 0.85
C HIS A 87 12.20 -20.25 -0.36
N GLY A 88 11.71 -19.22 -1.06
CA GLY A 88 12.33 -18.66 -2.25
C GLY A 88 12.20 -19.50 -3.51
N GLN A 89 11.49 -20.63 -3.45
CA GLN A 89 11.18 -21.50 -4.58
C GLN A 89 9.83 -21.12 -5.19
N PHE A 90 9.66 -21.31 -6.48
CA PHE A 90 8.49 -20.87 -7.25
C PHE A 90 7.67 -22.07 -7.69
N TYR A 91 6.35 -21.95 -7.51
CA TYR A 91 5.35 -22.93 -7.94
C TYR A 91 4.20 -22.21 -8.64
N TRP A 92 3.52 -22.92 -9.55
CA TRP A 92 2.34 -22.37 -10.23
C TRP A 92 1.27 -23.45 -10.42
N PHE A 93 0.03 -23.05 -10.52
CA PHE A 93 -1.12 -23.84 -10.93
C PHE A 93 -2.27 -22.94 -11.36
N ASP A 94 -3.14 -23.48 -12.25
CA ASP A 94 -4.33 -22.76 -12.71
C ASP A 94 -5.43 -22.76 -11.66
N VAL A 95 -6.17 -21.66 -11.62
CA VAL A 95 -7.27 -21.42 -10.65
C VAL A 95 -8.54 -20.90 -11.29
N LEU A 96 -8.48 -20.47 -12.56
CA LEU A 96 -9.61 -19.95 -13.33
C LEU A 96 -9.70 -20.66 -14.70
N ASP A 97 -10.93 -20.78 -15.22
CA ASP A 97 -11.17 -21.18 -16.60
C ASP A 97 -11.20 -19.98 -17.57
N ASP A 98 -11.50 -20.24 -18.85
CA ASP A 98 -11.63 -19.20 -19.89
C ASP A 98 -12.73 -18.16 -19.59
N ASN A 99 -13.72 -18.51 -18.79
CA ASN A 99 -14.78 -17.61 -18.37
C ASN A 99 -14.44 -16.84 -17.09
N SER A 100 -13.22 -16.98 -16.58
CA SER A 100 -12.79 -16.46 -15.26
C SER A 100 -13.62 -17.01 -14.09
N ASP A 101 -14.23 -18.18 -14.24
CA ASP A 101 -14.88 -18.90 -13.17
C ASP A 101 -13.87 -19.81 -12.46
N LEU A 102 -13.99 -19.96 -11.14
CA LEU A 102 -13.10 -20.76 -10.33
C LEU A 102 -13.20 -22.25 -10.73
N ILE A 103 -12.03 -22.91 -10.83
CA ILE A 103 -11.92 -24.35 -11.16
C ILE A 103 -11.53 -25.19 -9.92
N MET A 104 -11.25 -24.55 -8.80
CA MET A 104 -10.84 -25.19 -7.55
C MET A 104 -11.64 -24.66 -6.37
N THR A 105 -11.96 -25.55 -5.42
CA THR A 105 -12.55 -25.14 -4.15
C THR A 105 -11.48 -24.61 -3.19
N GLU A 106 -11.89 -23.90 -2.12
CA GLU A 106 -10.98 -23.49 -1.03
C GLU A 106 -10.19 -24.67 -0.46
N LYS A 107 -10.81 -25.85 -0.37
CA LYS A 107 -10.18 -27.07 0.12
C LYS A 107 -9.11 -27.59 -0.83
N ASP A 108 -9.37 -27.57 -2.14
CA ASP A 108 -8.41 -28.03 -3.15
C ASP A 108 -7.19 -27.11 -3.18
N ILE A 109 -7.41 -25.78 -3.10
CA ILE A 109 -6.33 -24.80 -2.97
C ILE A 109 -5.52 -25.04 -1.70
N ALA A 110 -6.18 -25.32 -0.56
CA ALA A 110 -5.49 -25.62 0.68
C ALA A 110 -4.61 -26.89 0.57
N VAL A 111 -5.06 -27.92 -0.13
CA VAL A 111 -4.27 -29.13 -0.41
C VAL A 111 -3.05 -28.78 -1.26
N ASN A 112 -3.22 -27.98 -2.30
CA ASN A 112 -2.08 -27.53 -3.13
C ASN A 112 -1.06 -26.73 -2.33
N LEU A 113 -1.52 -25.78 -1.50
CA LEU A 113 -0.61 -24.98 -0.66
C LEU A 113 0.15 -25.85 0.33
N GLN A 114 -0.50 -26.86 0.95
CA GLN A 114 0.17 -27.80 1.84
C GLN A 114 1.19 -28.65 1.07
N THR A 115 0.86 -29.13 -0.12
CA THR A 115 1.78 -29.89 -0.98
C THR A 115 3.02 -29.08 -1.34
N ILE A 116 2.83 -27.78 -1.66
CA ILE A 116 3.93 -26.85 -1.93
C ILE A 116 4.83 -26.66 -0.70
N ILE A 117 4.24 -26.46 0.49
CA ILE A 117 5.00 -26.34 1.74
C ILE A 117 5.83 -27.60 2.00
N ASP A 118 5.21 -28.77 1.82
CA ASP A 118 5.87 -30.07 2.06
C ASP A 118 7.01 -30.32 1.05
N ASP A 119 6.83 -29.96 -0.22
CA ASP A 119 7.90 -30.05 -1.24
C ASP A 119 9.02 -29.04 -0.95
N ALA A 120 8.67 -27.77 -0.69
CA ALA A 120 9.65 -26.73 -0.42
C ALA A 120 10.53 -27.06 0.82
N ALA A 121 9.96 -27.72 1.82
CA ALA A 121 10.66 -28.14 3.03
C ALA A 121 11.67 -29.27 2.80
N GLN A 122 11.60 -29.99 1.69
CA GLN A 122 12.59 -31.04 1.35
C GLN A 122 13.96 -30.44 1.02
N THR A 123 14.01 -29.23 0.53
CA THR A 123 15.26 -28.52 0.25
C THR A 123 15.68 -27.72 1.48
N PRO A 124 16.86 -27.95 2.06
CA PRO A 124 17.37 -27.15 3.17
C PRO A 124 17.34 -25.67 2.80
N ILE A 125 16.92 -24.79 3.73
CA ILE A 125 16.71 -23.37 3.46
C ILE A 125 17.97 -22.67 2.92
N GLN A 126 19.17 -23.09 3.35
CA GLN A 126 20.44 -22.55 2.84
C GLN A 126 20.71 -22.95 1.39
N GLU A 127 20.22 -24.12 0.95
CA GLU A 127 20.34 -24.55 -0.45
C GLU A 127 19.28 -23.85 -1.32
N ALA A 128 18.06 -23.77 -0.84
CA ALA A 128 16.98 -23.02 -1.51
C ALA A 128 17.35 -21.54 -1.73
N ALA A 129 17.96 -20.89 -0.73
CA ALA A 129 18.39 -19.50 -0.81
C ALA A 129 19.43 -19.26 -1.92
N LYS A 130 20.29 -20.25 -2.26
CA LYS A 130 21.26 -20.10 -3.34
C LYS A 130 20.62 -19.92 -4.73
N GLY A 131 19.40 -20.39 -4.90
CA GLY A 131 18.61 -20.29 -6.12
C GLY A 131 17.44 -19.30 -6.03
N ALA A 132 17.38 -18.47 -5.00
CA ALA A 132 16.26 -17.56 -4.75
C ALA A 132 16.28 -16.34 -5.71
N LEU A 133 15.94 -16.57 -6.97
CA LEU A 133 15.92 -15.54 -8.03
C LEU A 133 15.00 -14.35 -7.73
N GLY A 134 14.05 -14.50 -6.83
CA GLY A 134 13.14 -13.43 -6.42
C GLY A 134 13.85 -12.15 -5.95
N VAL A 135 15.03 -12.27 -5.33
CA VAL A 135 15.84 -11.14 -4.89
C VAL A 135 16.28 -10.23 -6.05
N LEU A 136 16.38 -10.74 -7.28
CA LEU A 136 16.78 -9.95 -8.45
C LEU A 136 15.76 -8.87 -8.79
N SER A 137 14.50 -9.04 -8.42
CA SER A 137 13.46 -8.01 -8.58
C SER A 137 13.70 -6.76 -7.71
N THR A 138 14.64 -6.82 -6.74
CA THR A 138 15.04 -5.67 -5.90
C THR A 138 16.17 -4.85 -6.50
N GLU A 139 16.81 -5.34 -7.56
CA GLU A 139 17.93 -4.69 -8.20
C GLU A 139 17.56 -3.37 -8.87
N ASN A 140 18.57 -2.53 -9.08
CA ASN A 140 18.42 -1.36 -9.96
C ASN A 140 17.83 -1.79 -11.29
N ARG A 141 16.87 -1.05 -11.82
CA ARG A 141 16.07 -1.45 -12.99
C ARG A 141 16.92 -1.77 -14.22
N LYS A 142 17.99 -1.02 -14.46
CA LYS A 142 18.92 -1.30 -15.57
C LYS A 142 19.72 -2.59 -15.34
N VAL A 143 20.16 -2.85 -14.11
CA VAL A 143 20.83 -4.12 -13.75
C VAL A 143 19.85 -5.28 -13.93
N TRP A 144 18.61 -5.13 -13.44
CA TRP A 144 17.59 -6.15 -13.58
C TRP A 144 17.21 -6.43 -15.04
N SER A 145 17.14 -5.40 -15.90
CA SER A 145 16.96 -5.57 -17.34
C SER A 145 18.06 -6.46 -17.94
N GLY A 146 19.32 -6.13 -17.69
CA GLY A 146 20.42 -6.95 -18.19
C GLY A 146 20.44 -8.38 -17.63
N LEU A 147 19.98 -8.61 -16.38
CA LEU A 147 19.87 -9.95 -15.80
C LEU A 147 18.70 -10.73 -16.42
N ARG A 148 17.60 -10.08 -16.79
CA ARG A 148 16.53 -10.72 -17.55
C ARG A 148 16.98 -11.15 -18.94
N ASP A 149 17.82 -10.36 -19.62
CA ASP A 149 18.43 -10.75 -20.89
C ASP A 149 19.34 -11.98 -20.73
N ILE A 150 20.07 -12.08 -19.60
CA ILE A 150 20.88 -13.26 -19.28
C ILE A 150 20.00 -14.49 -19.03
N LEU A 151 18.88 -14.33 -18.30
CA LEU A 151 17.92 -15.41 -18.03
C LEU A 151 17.34 -16.01 -19.32
N THR A 152 17.05 -15.17 -20.32
CA THR A 152 16.37 -15.57 -21.55
C THR A 152 17.33 -15.86 -22.72
N ARG A 153 18.63 -15.65 -22.54
CA ARG A 153 19.64 -15.73 -23.61
C ARG A 153 19.90 -17.14 -24.13
N GLU A 154 19.88 -18.16 -23.26
CA GLU A 154 20.27 -19.52 -23.62
C GLU A 154 19.12 -20.27 -24.29
N PRO A 155 19.20 -20.62 -25.60
CA PRO A 155 18.20 -21.40 -26.28
C PRO A 155 18.09 -22.79 -25.66
N GLY A 156 16.87 -23.19 -25.29
CA GLY A 156 16.60 -24.50 -24.66
C GLY A 156 16.72 -24.52 -23.13
N SER A 157 17.03 -23.40 -22.50
CA SER A 157 16.89 -23.20 -21.04
C SER A 157 15.43 -23.01 -20.65
N ASN A 158 15.04 -23.51 -19.49
CA ASN A 158 13.70 -23.29 -18.92
C ASN A 158 13.46 -21.85 -18.44
N ASN A 159 14.51 -21.04 -18.33
CA ASN A 159 14.43 -19.74 -17.66
C ASN A 159 13.47 -18.76 -18.35
N ALA A 160 13.42 -18.77 -19.70
CA ALA A 160 12.51 -17.89 -20.45
C ALA A 160 11.05 -18.25 -20.18
N ASP A 161 10.73 -19.55 -20.18
CA ASP A 161 9.37 -20.04 -19.91
C ASP A 161 8.99 -19.77 -18.44
N CYS A 162 9.89 -20.05 -17.49
CA CYS A 162 9.70 -19.77 -16.07
C CYS A 162 9.41 -18.28 -15.85
N LEU A 163 10.19 -17.40 -16.48
CA LEU A 163 10.02 -15.95 -16.37
C LEU A 163 8.68 -15.49 -16.94
N SER A 164 8.28 -16.02 -18.10
CA SER A 164 6.98 -15.75 -18.74
C SER A 164 5.82 -16.17 -17.83
N ILE A 165 5.88 -17.36 -17.22
CA ILE A 165 4.87 -17.84 -16.27
C ILE A 165 4.77 -16.92 -15.06
N VAL A 166 5.90 -16.45 -14.51
CA VAL A 166 5.89 -15.52 -13.38
C VAL A 166 5.29 -14.17 -13.78
N ASP A 167 5.70 -13.60 -14.91
CA ASP A 167 5.24 -12.27 -15.34
C ASP A 167 3.76 -12.24 -15.69
N SER A 168 3.23 -13.30 -16.33
CA SER A 168 1.82 -13.39 -16.72
C SER A 168 0.87 -13.80 -15.59
N ALA A 169 1.37 -14.29 -14.44
CA ALA A 169 0.54 -14.74 -13.33
C ALA A 169 -0.44 -13.66 -12.82
N LEU A 170 -1.61 -14.05 -12.35
CA LEU A 170 -2.61 -13.16 -11.74
C LEU A 170 -2.00 -12.32 -10.62
N PHE A 171 -1.35 -12.96 -9.67
CA PHE A 171 -0.60 -12.39 -8.55
C PHE A 171 0.30 -13.46 -7.92
N VAL A 172 1.15 -13.03 -7.00
CA VAL A 172 2.05 -13.93 -6.26
C VAL A 172 1.50 -14.16 -4.86
N VAL A 173 1.58 -15.37 -4.36
CA VAL A 173 1.31 -15.74 -2.96
C VAL A 173 2.62 -16.13 -2.30
N CYS A 174 3.02 -15.42 -1.24
CA CYS A 174 4.23 -15.69 -0.49
C CYS A 174 3.88 -16.40 0.82
N LEU A 175 4.30 -17.67 0.96
CA LEU A 175 4.15 -18.46 2.19
C LEU A 175 5.42 -18.32 3.02
N ASP A 176 5.38 -17.47 4.05
CA ASP A 176 6.51 -17.19 4.90
C ASP A 176 6.58 -18.17 6.08
N TYR A 177 7.76 -18.66 6.40
CA TYR A 177 7.97 -19.59 7.50
C TYR A 177 8.11 -18.91 8.88
N THR A 178 8.14 -17.57 8.92
CA THR A 178 8.29 -16.79 10.14
C THR A 178 6.94 -16.53 10.84
N GLU A 179 7.00 -16.27 12.15
CA GLU A 179 5.85 -15.97 13.00
C GLU A 179 6.05 -14.64 13.75
N PRO A 180 6.09 -13.49 13.06
CA PRO A 180 6.28 -12.21 13.72
C PRO A 180 5.07 -11.92 14.64
N SER A 181 5.34 -11.41 15.85
CA SER A 181 4.31 -11.17 16.86
C SER A 181 4.09 -9.68 17.15
N ASP A 182 5.12 -8.83 16.98
CA ASP A 182 4.98 -7.40 17.18
C ASP A 182 4.65 -6.67 15.86
N SER A 183 3.98 -5.51 15.98
CA SER A 183 3.49 -4.77 14.83
C SER A 183 4.61 -4.24 13.93
N ALA A 184 5.76 -3.87 14.48
CA ALA A 184 6.87 -3.34 13.68
C ALA A 184 7.55 -4.46 12.87
N ALA A 185 7.78 -5.63 13.49
CA ALA A 185 8.31 -6.80 12.81
C ALA A 185 7.36 -7.30 11.70
N LEU A 186 6.04 -7.28 11.94
CA LEU A 186 5.04 -7.58 10.92
C LEU A 186 5.10 -6.59 9.76
N CYS A 187 5.17 -5.29 10.03
CA CYS A 187 5.27 -4.27 8.99
C CYS A 187 6.57 -4.41 8.17
N GLN A 188 7.69 -4.66 8.83
CA GLN A 188 8.95 -4.94 8.14
C GLN A 188 8.84 -6.17 7.25
N ASN A 189 8.28 -7.27 7.77
CA ASN A 189 8.11 -8.50 6.98
C ASN A 189 7.21 -8.28 5.76
N MET A 190 6.13 -7.50 5.87
CA MET A 190 5.24 -7.19 4.74
C MET A 190 5.90 -6.29 3.70
N LEU A 191 6.79 -5.37 4.10
CA LEU A 191 7.49 -4.50 3.16
C LEU A 191 8.65 -5.21 2.47
N CYS A 192 9.58 -5.78 3.23
CA CYS A 192 10.89 -6.23 2.72
C CYS A 192 11.31 -7.63 3.20
N GLY A 193 10.54 -8.27 4.05
CA GLY A 193 10.91 -9.54 4.64
C GLY A 193 11.95 -9.40 5.76
N THR A 194 12.39 -10.54 6.28
CA THR A 194 13.49 -10.68 7.24
C THR A 194 14.77 -11.07 6.53
N SER A 195 15.92 -10.76 7.12
CA SER A 195 17.23 -11.13 6.61
C SER A 195 18.14 -11.58 7.75
N GLU A 196 18.70 -12.77 7.62
CA GLU A 196 19.61 -13.37 8.57
C GLU A 196 20.74 -14.10 7.82
N VAL A 197 21.90 -14.23 8.43
CA VAL A 197 23.02 -14.98 7.86
C VAL A 197 23.25 -16.25 8.67
N GLU A 198 23.03 -17.42 8.04
CA GLU A 198 23.29 -18.72 8.64
C GLU A 198 24.34 -19.47 7.83
N LYS A 199 25.44 -19.87 8.50
CA LYS A 199 26.57 -20.58 7.87
C LYS A 199 27.12 -19.89 6.61
N GLY A 200 27.11 -18.54 6.60
CA GLY A 200 27.61 -17.72 5.48
C GLY A 200 26.66 -17.65 4.30
N VAL A 201 25.42 -18.10 4.42
CA VAL A 201 24.35 -17.94 3.44
C VAL A 201 23.29 -17.03 4.03
N GLN A 202 22.89 -16.04 3.27
CA GLN A 202 21.76 -15.19 3.65
C GLN A 202 20.47 -15.98 3.47
N ILE A 203 19.66 -16.00 4.53
CA ILE A 203 18.35 -16.60 4.57
C ILE A 203 17.34 -15.56 5.09
N GLY A 204 16.08 -15.83 4.96
CA GLY A 204 15.03 -14.97 5.45
C GLY A 204 13.88 -14.88 4.46
N THR A 205 12.79 -14.28 4.91
CA THR A 205 11.61 -14.12 4.05
C THR A 205 11.82 -13.07 2.96
N CYS A 206 12.89 -12.27 3.02
CA CYS A 206 13.30 -11.34 1.97
C CYS A 206 13.63 -12.06 0.63
N THR A 207 14.01 -13.35 0.68
CA THR A 207 14.23 -14.17 -0.51
C THR A 207 12.93 -14.72 -1.11
N ASN A 208 11.81 -14.59 -0.39
CA ASN A 208 10.51 -15.14 -0.74
C ASN A 208 9.56 -14.06 -1.28
N ARG A 209 10.04 -13.17 -2.17
CA ARG A 209 9.34 -12.02 -2.73
C ARG A 209 9.60 -11.87 -4.23
N TRP A 210 8.61 -11.32 -4.95
CA TRP A 210 8.73 -10.86 -6.31
C TRP A 210 8.12 -9.46 -6.44
N TYR A 211 8.93 -8.41 -6.34
CA TYR A 211 8.48 -7.03 -6.19
C TYR A 211 7.92 -6.37 -7.45
N ASP A 212 7.98 -7.04 -8.59
CA ASP A 212 7.46 -6.53 -9.85
C ASP A 212 5.96 -6.85 -10.07
N LYS A 213 5.30 -7.48 -9.07
CA LYS A 213 3.87 -7.87 -9.10
C LYS A 213 3.18 -7.61 -7.76
N LEU A 214 1.84 -7.69 -7.79
CA LEU A 214 1.01 -7.79 -6.60
C LEU A 214 1.31 -9.08 -5.84
N GLN A 215 1.52 -9.00 -4.52
CA GLN A 215 1.83 -10.12 -3.66
C GLN A 215 0.88 -10.19 -2.47
N ILE A 216 0.33 -11.38 -2.20
CA ILE A 216 -0.37 -11.70 -0.95
C ILE A 216 0.60 -12.51 -0.09
N ILE A 217 0.99 -11.96 1.05
CA ILE A 217 1.97 -12.56 1.95
C ILE A 217 1.23 -13.15 3.13
N VAL A 218 1.51 -14.41 3.47
CA VAL A 218 0.90 -15.09 4.62
C VAL A 218 2.00 -15.75 5.46
N CYS A 219 2.13 -15.27 6.70
CA CYS A 219 3.08 -15.82 7.67
C CYS A 219 2.58 -17.14 8.24
N LYS A 220 3.48 -17.92 8.84
CA LYS A 220 3.16 -19.23 9.43
C LYS A 220 2.09 -19.15 10.54
N ASN A 221 2.06 -18.05 11.29
CA ASN A 221 1.03 -17.78 12.31
C ASN A 221 -0.32 -17.25 11.75
N GLY A 222 -0.47 -17.20 10.41
CA GLY A 222 -1.69 -16.72 9.75
C GLY A 222 -1.80 -15.21 9.60
N SER A 223 -0.86 -14.41 10.12
CA SER A 223 -0.80 -12.97 9.84
C SER A 223 -0.60 -12.75 8.34
N ALA A 224 -1.38 -11.86 7.74
CA ALA A 224 -1.37 -11.69 6.29
C ALA A 224 -1.33 -10.23 5.88
N GLY A 225 -0.74 -9.98 4.71
CA GLY A 225 -0.66 -8.65 4.13
C GLY A 225 -0.57 -8.68 2.61
N ILE A 226 -0.59 -7.49 2.03
CA ILE A 226 -0.50 -7.27 0.59
C ILE A 226 0.65 -6.31 0.32
N ASN A 227 1.62 -6.74 -0.49
CA ASN A 227 2.67 -5.89 -1.02
C ASN A 227 2.39 -5.67 -2.51
N PHE A 228 2.43 -4.45 -2.99
CA PHE A 228 2.03 -4.18 -4.36
C PHE A 228 2.97 -3.23 -5.09
N GLU A 229 3.17 -3.52 -6.37
CA GLU A 229 3.85 -2.65 -7.30
C GLU A 229 2.93 -1.47 -7.65
N HIS A 230 3.48 -0.26 -7.64
CA HIS A 230 2.68 0.99 -7.64
C HIS A 230 2.73 1.76 -8.97
N THR A 231 3.36 1.21 -9.99
CA THR A 231 3.46 1.90 -11.29
C THR A 231 2.12 1.95 -12.02
N GLY A 232 1.38 0.85 -12.01
CA GLY A 232 0.11 0.70 -12.75
C GLY A 232 -1.13 1.05 -11.95
N VAL A 233 -1.07 1.02 -10.62
CA VAL A 233 -2.21 1.19 -9.71
C VAL A 233 -1.84 2.06 -8.52
N ASP A 234 -2.85 2.66 -7.91
CA ASP A 234 -2.72 3.49 -6.72
C ASP A 234 -3.29 2.81 -5.49
N GLY A 235 -2.86 3.27 -4.29
CA GLY A 235 -3.22 2.67 -3.02
C GLY A 235 -4.73 2.53 -2.81
N HIS A 236 -5.54 3.47 -3.27
CA HIS A 236 -7.00 3.39 -3.16
C HIS A 236 -7.59 2.16 -3.90
N THR A 237 -7.06 1.84 -5.09
CA THR A 237 -7.49 0.67 -5.86
C THR A 237 -7.13 -0.63 -5.13
N VAL A 238 -5.90 -0.72 -4.61
CA VAL A 238 -5.47 -1.90 -3.83
C VAL A 238 -6.16 -1.96 -2.47
N LEU A 239 -6.48 -0.82 -1.86
CA LEU A 239 -7.25 -0.75 -0.61
C LEU A 239 -8.65 -1.34 -0.80
N ARG A 240 -9.34 -1.00 -1.90
CA ARG A 240 -10.63 -1.59 -2.25
C ARG A 240 -10.51 -3.11 -2.40
N PHE A 241 -9.50 -3.58 -3.14
CA PHE A 241 -9.20 -5.01 -3.26
C PHE A 241 -8.98 -5.66 -1.88
N ALA A 242 -8.10 -5.11 -1.05
CA ALA A 242 -7.82 -5.64 0.28
C ALA A 242 -9.07 -5.70 1.18
N SER A 243 -9.89 -4.65 1.14
CA SER A 243 -11.13 -4.54 1.92
C SER A 243 -12.18 -5.55 1.48
N ASP A 244 -12.41 -5.65 0.17
CA ASP A 244 -13.43 -6.55 -0.37
C ASP A 244 -13.02 -8.02 -0.18
N VAL A 245 -11.74 -8.35 -0.40
CA VAL A 245 -11.19 -9.70 -0.14
C VAL A 245 -11.34 -10.08 1.34
N TYR A 246 -10.91 -9.21 2.25
CA TYR A 246 -11.04 -9.47 3.69
C TYR A 246 -12.51 -9.64 4.11
N THR A 247 -13.39 -8.76 3.64
CA THR A 247 -14.82 -8.81 3.94
C THR A 247 -15.45 -10.11 3.41
N ASP A 248 -15.11 -10.50 2.18
CA ASP A 248 -15.62 -11.73 1.59
C ASP A 248 -15.18 -12.98 2.37
N THR A 249 -13.93 -13.03 2.86
CA THR A 249 -13.50 -14.17 3.72
C THR A 249 -14.40 -14.33 4.94
N ILE A 250 -14.81 -13.23 5.58
CA ILE A 250 -15.69 -13.24 6.74
C ILE A 250 -17.12 -13.65 6.34
N LEU A 251 -17.65 -13.09 5.26
CA LEU A 251 -19.01 -13.41 4.78
C LEU A 251 -19.12 -14.86 4.32
N ARG A 252 -18.09 -15.39 3.66
CA ARG A 252 -18.02 -16.80 3.26
C ARG A 252 -18.03 -17.72 4.48
N PHE A 253 -17.23 -17.41 5.50
CA PHE A 253 -17.24 -18.17 6.75
C PHE A 253 -18.59 -18.07 7.47
N ALA A 254 -19.15 -16.88 7.60
CA ALA A 254 -20.47 -16.71 8.21
C ALA A 254 -21.56 -17.52 7.49
N ARG A 255 -21.45 -17.65 6.18
CA ARG A 255 -22.37 -18.48 5.36
C ARG A 255 -22.25 -19.98 5.69
N THR A 256 -21.06 -20.48 5.99
CA THR A 256 -20.88 -21.88 6.41
C THR A 256 -21.57 -22.19 7.75
N ILE A 257 -21.71 -21.18 8.62
CA ILE A 257 -22.35 -21.31 9.92
C ILE A 257 -23.89 -21.16 9.80
N ASN A 258 -24.35 -20.12 9.11
CA ASN A 258 -25.74 -19.67 9.14
C ASN A 258 -26.52 -19.99 7.85
N GLY A 259 -25.86 -20.46 6.80
CA GLY A 259 -26.47 -20.73 5.49
C GLY A 259 -27.00 -19.51 4.72
N GLY A 260 -26.99 -18.31 5.30
CA GLY A 260 -27.71 -17.14 4.82
C GLY A 260 -26.92 -15.81 4.81
N ALA A 261 -25.59 -15.81 4.88
CA ALA A 261 -24.82 -14.57 4.79
C ALA A 261 -24.92 -13.93 3.38
N PRO A 262 -24.98 -12.60 3.28
CA PRO A 262 -25.04 -11.90 2.00
C PRO A 262 -23.79 -12.19 1.16
N SER A 263 -23.87 -11.99 -0.14
CA SER A 263 -22.72 -11.99 -1.05
C SER A 263 -22.29 -10.55 -1.31
N LEU A 264 -21.00 -10.34 -1.35
CA LEU A 264 -20.42 -9.07 -1.78
C LEU A 264 -20.52 -8.92 -3.33
N TRP A 265 -20.53 -10.06 -4.03
CA TRP A 265 -20.45 -10.10 -5.49
C TRP A 265 -21.84 -10.14 -6.13
N ALA A 266 -21.99 -9.44 -7.25
CA ALA A 266 -23.25 -9.41 -8.02
C ALA A 266 -23.61 -10.79 -8.59
N SER A 267 -22.61 -11.51 -9.10
CA SER A 267 -22.72 -12.93 -9.48
C SER A 267 -21.63 -13.72 -8.77
N LYS A 268 -21.79 -15.05 -8.68
CA LYS A 268 -20.82 -15.96 -8.10
C LYS A 268 -20.29 -16.91 -9.13
N SER A 269 -19.04 -17.31 -8.95
CA SER A 269 -18.53 -18.46 -9.67
C SER A 269 -19.38 -19.69 -9.38
N PRO A 270 -19.72 -20.51 -10.40
CA PRO A 270 -20.29 -21.82 -10.18
C PRO A 270 -19.40 -22.66 -9.25
N ASP A 271 -20.02 -23.49 -8.40
CA ASP A 271 -19.27 -24.35 -7.49
C ASP A 271 -18.42 -25.37 -8.28
N PRO A 272 -17.07 -25.27 -8.21
CA PRO A 272 -16.19 -26.15 -8.99
C PRO A 272 -16.44 -27.64 -8.74
N SER A 273 -16.83 -28.02 -7.50
CA SER A 273 -17.08 -29.41 -7.13
C SER A 273 -18.30 -30.02 -7.83
N LYS A 274 -19.15 -29.22 -8.46
CA LYS A 274 -20.36 -29.62 -9.18
C LYS A 274 -20.22 -29.50 -10.70
N ARG A 275 -19.09 -29.02 -11.17
CA ARG A 275 -18.81 -28.88 -12.59
C ARG A 275 -18.09 -30.13 -13.12
N ASP A 276 -18.28 -30.41 -14.36
CA ASP A 276 -17.47 -31.43 -15.08
C ASP A 276 -16.06 -30.91 -15.27
N PRO A 277 -15.01 -31.59 -14.78
CA PRO A 277 -13.64 -31.19 -15.00
C PRO A 277 -13.25 -30.95 -16.46
N GLU A 278 -13.83 -31.70 -17.41
CA GLU A 278 -13.61 -31.48 -18.86
C GLU A 278 -14.10 -30.10 -19.33
N SER A 279 -15.02 -29.47 -18.57
CA SER A 279 -15.53 -28.11 -18.87
C SER A 279 -14.56 -27.00 -18.54
N PHE A 280 -13.47 -27.29 -17.81
CA PHE A 280 -12.48 -26.27 -17.41
C PHE A 280 -11.53 -25.89 -18.56
N GLY A 281 -11.46 -26.71 -19.61
CA GLY A 281 -10.55 -26.50 -20.73
C GLY A 281 -9.14 -27.02 -20.42
N ASP A 282 -8.15 -26.50 -21.13
CA ASP A 282 -6.75 -26.87 -20.96
C ASP A 282 -6.17 -26.10 -19.73
N VAL A 283 -6.25 -26.72 -18.56
CA VAL A 283 -5.81 -26.16 -17.28
C VAL A 283 -5.05 -27.18 -16.47
N SER A 284 -4.07 -26.74 -15.69
CA SER A 284 -3.31 -27.56 -14.76
C SER A 284 -3.61 -27.16 -13.31
N THR A 285 -4.43 -27.94 -12.62
CA THR A 285 -4.81 -27.70 -11.22
C THR A 285 -3.81 -28.27 -10.22
N THR A 286 -2.82 -29.06 -10.66
CA THR A 286 -1.75 -29.62 -9.82
C THR A 286 -0.58 -28.63 -9.73
N PRO A 287 0.04 -28.42 -8.55
CA PRO A 287 1.18 -27.54 -8.46
C PRO A 287 2.38 -28.03 -9.26
N HIS A 288 2.96 -27.14 -10.04
CA HIS A 288 4.20 -27.35 -10.77
C HIS A 288 5.29 -26.47 -10.19
N LYS A 289 6.45 -27.04 -9.92
CA LYS A 289 7.63 -26.30 -9.51
C LYS A 289 8.33 -25.70 -10.72
N LEU A 290 8.69 -24.43 -10.67
CA LEU A 290 9.55 -23.81 -11.66
C LEU A 290 11.02 -24.14 -11.37
N GLU A 291 11.67 -24.84 -12.29
CA GLU A 291 13.07 -25.23 -12.19
C GLU A 291 13.92 -24.24 -13.01
N TRP A 292 14.70 -23.42 -12.32
CA TRP A 292 15.56 -22.43 -12.92
C TRP A 292 16.93 -23.00 -13.23
N ASP A 293 17.43 -22.77 -14.43
CA ASP A 293 18.80 -23.09 -14.82
C ASP A 293 19.77 -22.05 -14.27
N MET A 294 20.41 -22.36 -13.14
CA MET A 294 21.30 -21.46 -12.42
C MET A 294 22.72 -21.49 -13.00
N ILE A 295 22.96 -20.67 -14.03
CA ILE A 295 24.30 -20.44 -14.55
C ILE A 295 25.17 -19.63 -13.58
N PRO A 296 26.50 -19.65 -13.66
CA PRO A 296 27.40 -18.99 -12.72
C PRO A 296 27.14 -17.47 -12.61
N GLU A 297 26.83 -16.78 -13.71
CA GLU A 297 26.53 -15.35 -13.72
C GLU A 297 25.30 -15.04 -12.88
N LEU A 298 24.22 -15.83 -12.99
CA LEU A 298 23.00 -15.67 -12.18
C LEU A 298 23.25 -15.95 -10.72
N SER A 299 24.02 -17.00 -10.40
CA SER A 299 24.37 -17.34 -9.02
C SER A 299 25.16 -16.21 -8.35
N ILE A 300 26.08 -15.56 -9.08
CA ILE A 300 26.82 -14.40 -8.59
C ILE A 300 25.88 -13.21 -8.41
N ALA A 301 24.99 -12.94 -9.37
CA ALA A 301 24.04 -11.84 -9.31
C ALA A 301 23.09 -11.98 -8.11
N VAL A 302 22.57 -13.18 -7.85
CA VAL A 302 21.75 -13.47 -6.66
C VAL A 302 22.49 -13.10 -5.38
N ARG A 303 23.77 -13.50 -5.23
CA ARG A 303 24.59 -13.17 -4.05
C ARG A 303 24.77 -11.67 -3.85
N PHE A 304 25.03 -10.93 -4.93
CA PHE A 304 25.13 -9.46 -4.85
C PHE A 304 23.79 -8.81 -4.50
N ALA A 305 22.69 -9.29 -5.09
CA ALA A 305 21.36 -8.78 -4.80
C ALA A 305 20.95 -9.05 -3.34
N GLU A 306 21.19 -10.26 -2.83
CA GLU A 306 20.96 -10.62 -1.42
C GLU A 306 21.72 -9.69 -0.47
N THR A 307 23.03 -9.46 -0.72
CA THR A 307 23.82 -8.58 0.13
C THR A 307 23.28 -7.15 0.13
N ARG A 308 22.96 -6.60 -1.05
CA ARG A 308 22.39 -5.26 -1.14
C ARG A 308 21.02 -5.16 -0.48
N LEU A 309 20.19 -6.20 -0.62
CA LEU A 309 18.88 -6.23 0.03
C LEU A 309 19.03 -6.30 1.55
N ALA A 310 19.96 -7.10 2.08
CA ALA A 310 20.25 -7.15 3.50
C ALA A 310 20.66 -5.77 4.05
N ASP A 311 21.60 -5.11 3.38
CA ASP A 311 22.03 -3.76 3.74
C ASP A 311 20.86 -2.76 3.74
N LEU A 312 19.97 -2.86 2.75
CA LEU A 312 18.77 -2.01 2.69
C LEU A 312 17.77 -2.31 3.81
N ILE A 313 17.59 -3.58 4.16
CA ILE A 313 16.72 -3.99 5.29
C ILE A 313 17.28 -3.43 6.59
N GLU A 314 18.58 -3.62 6.85
CA GLU A 314 19.22 -3.12 8.06
C GLU A 314 19.27 -1.59 8.15
N GLN A 315 19.35 -0.90 7.02
CA GLN A 315 19.31 0.57 6.98
C GLN A 315 17.95 1.15 7.34
N ASN A 316 16.87 0.36 7.33
CA ASN A 316 15.53 0.82 7.59
C ASN A 316 15.04 0.34 8.96
N GLU A 317 14.53 1.26 9.75
CA GLU A 317 13.91 1.02 11.04
C GLU A 317 12.40 1.24 10.93
N PHE A 318 11.62 0.35 11.53
CA PHE A 318 10.16 0.45 11.63
C PHE A 318 9.73 0.65 13.07
N GLN A 319 8.79 1.55 13.29
CA GLN A 319 8.13 1.74 14.57
C GLN A 319 6.62 1.89 14.33
N CYS A 320 5.81 1.20 15.11
CA CYS A 320 4.36 1.31 15.06
C CYS A 320 3.81 1.97 16.31
N LEU A 321 2.78 2.79 16.15
CA LEU A 321 2.00 3.38 17.22
C LEU A 321 0.54 2.95 17.05
N ASP A 322 0.06 2.11 17.94
CA ASP A 322 -1.36 1.79 18.08
C ASP A 322 -1.96 2.69 19.16
N PHE A 323 -2.32 3.91 18.76
CA PHE A 323 -2.81 4.95 19.66
C PHE A 323 -4.27 4.73 20.00
N GLY A 324 -4.55 4.13 21.16
CA GLY A 324 -5.90 3.77 21.61
C GLY A 324 -6.61 4.80 22.50
N ALA A 325 -6.03 6.01 22.69
CA ALA A 325 -6.63 6.98 23.61
C ALA A 325 -7.84 7.73 23.03
N TYR A 326 -7.91 7.86 21.72
CA TYR A 326 -9.03 8.39 20.93
C TYR A 326 -8.76 8.20 19.42
N GLY A 327 -9.82 8.38 18.62
CA GLY A 327 -9.78 8.34 17.17
C GLY A 327 -10.70 9.39 16.53
N LYS A 328 -11.25 9.06 15.37
CA LYS A 328 -12.14 9.91 14.55
C LYS A 328 -13.25 10.56 15.38
N ASN A 329 -13.96 9.78 16.21
CA ASN A 329 -15.11 10.26 16.98
C ASN A 329 -14.77 11.42 17.90
N PHE A 330 -13.64 11.34 18.61
CA PHE A 330 -13.19 12.44 19.48
C PHE A 330 -12.79 13.66 18.65
N ILE A 331 -12.01 13.50 17.60
CA ILE A 331 -11.50 14.58 16.77
C ILE A 331 -12.65 15.37 16.14
N THR A 332 -13.61 14.65 15.55
CA THR A 332 -14.81 15.23 14.94
C THR A 332 -15.68 15.94 15.98
N SER A 333 -15.83 15.37 17.20
CA SER A 333 -16.57 16.00 18.30
C SER A 333 -15.98 17.33 18.76
N MET A 334 -14.67 17.55 18.54
CA MET A 334 -13.96 18.80 18.80
C MET A 334 -14.03 19.78 17.61
N GLY A 335 -14.68 19.40 16.51
CA GLY A 335 -14.87 20.22 15.31
C GLY A 335 -13.66 20.31 14.40
N PHE A 336 -12.87 19.24 14.31
CA PHE A 336 -11.72 19.12 13.41
C PHE A 336 -11.96 18.04 12.37
N SER A 337 -11.39 18.20 11.17
CA SER A 337 -11.19 17.10 10.23
C SER A 337 -10.19 16.10 10.83
N PRO A 338 -10.52 14.80 10.90
CA PRO A 338 -9.62 13.81 11.47
C PRO A 338 -8.28 13.75 10.76
N ASP A 339 -8.29 13.78 9.44
CA ASP A 339 -7.09 13.74 8.63
C ASP A 339 -6.20 14.97 8.83
N ALA A 340 -6.75 16.19 8.66
CA ALA A 340 -6.01 17.42 8.89
C ALA A 340 -5.44 17.51 10.32
N PHE A 341 -6.15 16.99 11.31
CA PHE A 341 -5.69 16.92 12.69
C PHE A 341 -4.46 16.04 12.86
N VAL A 342 -4.46 14.85 12.24
CA VAL A 342 -3.32 13.92 12.29
C VAL A 342 -2.13 14.45 11.48
N GLN A 343 -2.39 15.10 10.34
CA GLN A 343 -1.35 15.76 9.56
C GLN A 343 -0.65 16.88 10.36
N MET A 344 -1.42 17.67 11.11
CA MET A 344 -0.84 18.66 12.03
C MET A 344 -0.09 18.01 13.19
N ALA A 345 -0.48 16.82 13.63
CA ALA A 345 0.26 16.07 14.64
C ALA A 345 1.67 15.65 14.14
N PHE A 346 1.80 15.25 12.88
CA PHE A 346 3.10 14.96 12.30
C PHE A 346 4.00 16.20 12.25
N GLN A 347 3.46 17.35 11.85
CA GLN A 347 4.19 18.62 11.85
C GLN A 347 4.67 18.99 13.26
N ALA A 348 3.76 18.89 14.25
CA ALA A 348 4.08 19.20 15.65
C ALA A 348 5.13 18.24 16.23
N ALA A 349 5.02 16.94 15.96
CA ALA A 349 5.99 15.95 16.44
C ALA A 349 7.39 16.17 15.82
N TYR A 350 7.43 16.43 14.51
CA TYR A 350 8.70 16.68 13.83
C TYR A 350 9.37 17.97 14.33
N TYR A 351 8.60 19.05 14.42
CA TYR A 351 9.10 20.32 14.98
C TYR A 351 9.56 20.17 16.43
N GLY A 352 8.79 19.47 17.27
CA GLY A 352 9.16 19.20 18.66
C GLY A 352 10.46 18.41 18.83
N LEU A 353 10.74 17.49 17.90
CA LEU A 353 11.95 16.67 17.92
C LEU A 353 13.18 17.38 17.32
N TYR A 354 12.99 18.09 16.19
CA TYR A 354 14.09 18.62 15.39
C TYR A 354 14.21 20.15 15.40
N GLY A 355 13.21 20.86 15.89
CA GLY A 355 13.18 22.33 15.94
C GLY A 355 13.11 23.03 14.57
N ARG A 356 12.76 22.31 13.53
CA ARG A 356 12.68 22.81 12.16
C ARG A 356 11.47 22.26 11.42
N ILE A 357 11.11 22.93 10.33
CA ILE A 357 9.99 22.58 9.48
C ILE A 357 10.55 22.07 8.14
N GLU A 358 10.00 20.96 7.65
CA GLU A 358 10.50 20.30 6.46
C GLU A 358 9.36 19.95 5.50
N CYS A 359 9.71 19.85 4.22
CA CYS A 359 8.78 19.51 3.16
C CYS A 359 8.05 18.21 3.47
N THR A 360 6.71 18.30 3.44
CA THR A 360 5.81 17.19 3.74
C THR A 360 4.92 16.94 2.52
N TYR A 361 4.76 15.67 2.19
CA TYR A 361 3.94 15.19 1.10
C TYR A 361 2.78 14.34 1.63
N GLU A 362 1.60 14.57 1.09
CA GLU A 362 0.44 13.72 1.19
C GLU A 362 -0.26 13.63 -0.17
N PRO A 363 -0.71 12.45 -0.64
CA PRO A 363 -1.41 12.32 -1.91
C PRO A 363 -2.90 12.66 -1.80
N ALA A 364 -3.42 13.38 -2.79
CA ALA A 364 -4.84 13.53 -3.03
C ALA A 364 -5.26 12.74 -4.26
N MET A 365 -6.29 11.91 -4.14
CA MET A 365 -6.81 11.11 -5.24
C MET A 365 -7.53 11.99 -6.27
N THR A 366 -7.20 11.79 -7.57
CA THR A 366 -7.81 12.51 -8.70
C THR A 366 -8.61 11.60 -9.63
N LYS A 367 -9.10 10.45 -9.15
CA LYS A 367 -9.90 9.47 -9.91
C LYS A 367 -11.27 9.98 -10.37
N MET A 368 -11.68 11.19 -9.98
CA MET A 368 -12.83 11.84 -10.59
C MET A 368 -12.59 12.26 -12.05
N PHE A 369 -11.33 12.26 -12.50
CA PHE A 369 -10.91 12.51 -13.88
C PHE A 369 -10.58 11.20 -14.60
N LEU A 370 -10.73 11.18 -15.91
CA LEU A 370 -10.38 10.04 -16.76
C LEU A 370 -8.91 9.67 -16.56
N HIS A 371 -8.66 8.41 -16.19
CA HIS A 371 -7.34 7.86 -15.85
C HIS A 371 -6.59 8.68 -14.77
N GLY A 372 -7.34 9.42 -13.94
CA GLY A 372 -6.78 10.21 -12.85
C GLY A 372 -6.06 9.32 -11.83
N ARG A 373 -4.94 9.84 -11.31
CA ARG A 373 -4.15 9.20 -10.26
C ARG A 373 -4.12 10.08 -9.03
N THR A 374 -3.08 10.90 -8.85
CA THR A 374 -2.90 11.73 -7.66
C THR A 374 -2.39 13.13 -7.97
N GLU A 375 -2.72 14.04 -7.07
CA GLU A 375 -2.03 15.32 -6.88
C GLU A 375 -1.33 15.32 -5.53
N ALA A 376 -0.29 16.14 -5.36
CA ALA A 376 0.43 16.27 -4.08
C ALA A 376 -0.15 17.39 -3.23
N ILE A 377 -0.62 17.05 -2.03
CA ILE A 377 -0.93 18.02 -0.99
C ILE A 377 0.38 18.37 -0.29
N ARG A 378 0.74 19.66 -0.29
CA ARG A 378 1.86 20.16 0.50
C ARG A 378 1.34 20.64 1.84
N THR A 379 1.56 19.83 2.88
CA THR A 379 1.00 20.02 4.22
C THR A 379 1.55 21.27 4.90
N VAL A 380 2.81 21.64 4.59
CA VAL A 380 3.43 22.84 5.16
C VAL A 380 2.81 24.10 4.57
N SER A 381 2.32 24.98 5.44
CA SER A 381 1.75 26.28 5.11
C SER A 381 2.12 27.29 6.20
N GLU A 382 1.87 28.58 5.97
CA GLU A 382 2.09 29.63 7.00
C GLU A 382 1.33 29.30 8.28
N GLU A 383 0.09 28.80 8.17
CA GLU A 383 -0.76 28.44 9.29
C GLU A 383 -0.21 27.22 10.06
N SER A 384 0.35 26.24 9.34
CA SER A 384 0.99 25.07 10.00
C SER A 384 2.28 25.45 10.73
N VAL A 385 3.04 26.41 10.18
CA VAL A 385 4.23 26.98 10.83
C VAL A 385 3.85 27.75 12.10
N ASP A 386 2.87 28.66 11.99
CA ASP A 386 2.36 29.41 13.15
C ASP A 386 1.84 28.45 14.24
N PHE A 387 1.12 27.40 13.83
CA PHE A 387 0.61 26.40 14.76
C PHE A 387 1.73 25.70 15.54
N VAL A 388 2.74 25.14 14.87
CA VAL A 388 3.77 24.38 15.58
C VAL A 388 4.63 25.26 16.49
N GLN A 389 4.91 26.50 16.08
CA GLN A 389 5.62 27.49 16.91
C GLN A 389 4.78 27.91 18.12
N THR A 390 3.50 28.19 17.92
CA THR A 390 2.57 28.53 19.01
C THR A 390 2.38 27.35 19.97
N PHE A 391 2.28 26.12 19.47
CA PHE A 391 2.07 24.94 20.31
C PHE A 391 3.25 24.68 21.25
N TRP A 392 4.47 24.75 20.73
CA TRP A 392 5.68 24.51 21.52
C TRP A 392 6.18 25.75 22.29
N GLY A 393 5.63 26.92 21.97
CA GLY A 393 5.90 28.16 22.70
C GLY A 393 5.10 28.27 24.01
N ASP A 394 5.42 29.31 24.80
CA ASP A 394 4.69 29.63 26.03
C ASP A 394 3.44 30.45 25.73
N HIS A 395 2.42 29.77 25.16
CA HIS A 395 1.14 30.38 24.79
C HIS A 395 -0.03 29.73 25.54
N PRO A 396 -1.10 30.49 25.81
CA PRO A 396 -2.33 29.97 26.43
C PRO A 396 -2.99 28.87 25.59
N ALA A 397 -3.71 27.96 26.25
CA ALA A 397 -4.39 26.83 25.61
C ALA A 397 -5.34 27.28 24.46
N GLU A 398 -6.05 28.38 24.66
CA GLU A 398 -6.97 28.95 23.67
C GLU A 398 -6.24 29.37 22.38
N GLN A 399 -5.06 29.96 22.49
CA GLN A 399 -4.25 30.35 21.33
C GLN A 399 -3.71 29.11 20.59
N LYS A 400 -3.27 28.09 21.32
CA LYS A 400 -2.82 26.81 20.73
C LYS A 400 -3.92 26.13 19.93
N VAL A 401 -5.13 26.10 20.47
CA VAL A 401 -6.30 25.53 19.78
C VAL A 401 -6.72 26.35 18.57
N GLU A 402 -6.66 27.66 18.66
CA GLU A 402 -7.01 28.53 17.53
C GLU A 402 -6.01 28.43 16.39
N ALA A 403 -4.71 28.37 16.68
CA ALA A 403 -3.67 28.12 15.68
C ALA A 403 -3.84 26.75 15.01
N LEU A 404 -4.11 25.68 15.79
CA LEU A 404 -4.42 24.37 15.26
C LEU A 404 -5.65 24.41 14.31
N ARG A 405 -6.71 25.13 14.72
CA ARG A 405 -7.93 25.25 13.92
C ARG A 405 -7.67 25.90 12.55
N LYS A 406 -6.88 26.99 12.53
CA LYS A 406 -6.50 27.65 11.27
C LYS A 406 -5.69 26.72 10.38
N ALA A 407 -4.71 26.02 10.94
CA ALA A 407 -3.88 25.07 10.21
C ALA A 407 -4.72 23.90 9.63
N CYS A 408 -5.62 23.32 10.41
CA CYS A 408 -6.51 22.26 9.93
C CYS A 408 -7.47 22.75 8.83
N VAL A 409 -8.02 23.95 8.94
CA VAL A 409 -8.88 24.54 7.89
C VAL A 409 -8.08 24.75 6.60
N LYS A 410 -6.87 25.30 6.70
CA LYS A 410 -5.99 25.49 5.54
C LYS A 410 -5.66 24.15 4.86
N HIS A 411 -5.28 23.15 5.65
CA HIS A 411 -4.98 21.82 5.12
C HIS A 411 -6.20 21.20 4.41
N THR A 412 -7.38 21.25 5.03
CA THR A 412 -8.62 20.75 4.43
C THR A 412 -8.95 21.44 3.11
N ASN A 413 -8.72 22.76 3.00
CA ASN A 413 -8.94 23.51 1.76
C ASN A 413 -7.93 23.07 0.68
N ASN A 414 -6.65 22.95 1.04
CA ASN A 414 -5.62 22.46 0.13
C ASN A 414 -5.96 21.05 -0.39
N THR A 415 -6.43 20.15 0.48
CA THR A 415 -6.88 18.80 0.10
C THR A 415 -8.02 18.86 -0.92
N ARG A 416 -9.00 19.73 -0.73
CA ARG A 416 -10.12 19.93 -1.69
C ARG A 416 -9.64 20.46 -3.04
N GLU A 417 -8.72 21.40 -3.05
CA GLU A 417 -8.10 21.94 -4.28
C GLU A 417 -7.31 20.86 -5.01
N CYS A 418 -6.45 20.13 -4.31
CA CYS A 418 -5.67 19.03 -4.88
C CYS A 418 -6.55 17.91 -5.44
N SER A 419 -7.64 17.55 -4.74
CA SER A 419 -8.57 16.50 -5.21
C SER A 419 -9.30 16.90 -6.51
N LYS A 420 -9.38 18.20 -6.82
CA LYS A 420 -9.91 18.74 -8.08
C LYS A 420 -8.83 18.96 -9.14
N ALA A 421 -7.61 18.49 -8.90
CA ALA A 421 -6.44 18.74 -9.74
C ALA A 421 -6.09 20.24 -9.90
N GLU A 422 -6.43 21.05 -8.89
CA GLU A 422 -6.09 22.48 -8.82
C GLU A 422 -4.74 22.73 -8.10
N GLY A 423 -4.03 21.68 -7.71
CA GLY A 423 -2.67 21.75 -7.17
C GLY A 423 -1.64 22.12 -8.24
N CYS A 424 -0.45 22.55 -7.81
CA CYS A 424 0.62 22.96 -8.73
C CYS A 424 1.76 21.92 -8.88
N ASP A 425 1.85 20.95 -8.00
CA ASP A 425 3.01 20.05 -7.90
C ASP A 425 3.21 19.19 -9.16
N ARG A 426 2.17 18.49 -9.61
CA ARG A 426 2.25 17.64 -10.81
C ARG A 426 2.46 18.45 -12.08
N HIS A 427 1.89 19.66 -12.14
CA HIS A 427 2.07 20.56 -13.27
C HIS A 427 3.52 21.02 -13.39
N LEU A 428 4.12 21.48 -12.29
CA LEU A 428 5.54 21.90 -12.26
C LEU A 428 6.48 20.73 -12.58
N TYR A 429 6.21 19.55 -12.05
CA TYR A 429 6.99 18.36 -12.34
C TYR A 429 6.91 17.96 -13.82
N ALA A 430 5.73 17.99 -14.42
CA ALA A 430 5.56 17.71 -15.85
C ALA A 430 6.32 18.71 -16.72
N LEU A 431 6.27 20.01 -16.39
CA LEU A 431 7.04 21.05 -17.09
C LEU A 431 8.56 20.80 -16.98
N PHE A 432 9.05 20.40 -15.81
CA PHE A 432 10.46 20.06 -15.61
C PHE A 432 10.87 18.85 -16.47
N CYS A 433 10.07 17.79 -16.49
CA CYS A 433 10.34 16.60 -17.32
C CYS A 433 10.35 16.94 -18.82
N LEU A 434 9.43 17.78 -19.29
CA LEU A 434 9.39 18.23 -20.68
C LEU A 434 10.62 19.06 -21.03
N TRP A 435 11.04 19.94 -20.15
CA TRP A 435 12.26 20.71 -20.36
C TRP A 435 13.49 19.80 -20.46
N GLN A 436 13.63 18.81 -19.59
CA GLN A 436 14.72 17.83 -19.66
C GLN A 436 14.70 17.04 -20.99
N ARG A 437 13.52 16.57 -21.41
CA ARG A 437 13.38 15.85 -22.68
C ARG A 437 13.79 16.68 -23.88
N MET A 438 13.43 17.96 -23.93
CA MET A 438 13.86 18.86 -24.99
C MET A 438 15.39 18.98 -25.07
N LEU A 439 16.08 19.02 -23.93
CA LEU A 439 17.56 19.02 -23.90
C LEU A 439 18.16 17.74 -24.48
N ASP A 440 17.58 16.58 -24.11
CA ASP A 440 18.05 15.28 -24.61
C ASP A 440 17.83 15.13 -26.12
N GLU A 441 16.70 15.59 -26.66
CA GLU A 441 16.37 15.58 -28.09
C GLU A 441 17.30 16.51 -28.88
N ASP A 442 17.59 17.72 -28.37
CA ASP A 442 18.54 18.64 -28.97
C ASP A 442 19.98 18.06 -28.97
N PHE A 443 20.37 17.36 -27.92
CA PHE A 443 21.67 16.69 -27.85
C PHE A 443 21.80 15.56 -28.89
N GLN A 444 20.77 14.72 -29.03
CA GLN A 444 20.74 13.63 -30.01
C GLN A 444 20.73 14.15 -31.45
N SER A 445 19.99 15.20 -31.76
CA SER A 445 19.92 15.80 -33.08
C SER A 445 21.26 16.45 -33.50
N ASN A 446 21.96 17.06 -32.54
CA ASN A 446 23.29 17.65 -32.79
C ASN A 446 24.37 16.58 -32.91
N SER A 447 24.28 15.44 -32.23
CA SER A 447 25.26 14.35 -32.36
C SER A 447 25.13 13.58 -33.67
N SER A 448 23.91 13.43 -34.19
CA SER A 448 23.66 12.80 -35.50
C SER A 448 24.06 13.70 -36.70
N GLY A 449 24.08 15.02 -36.53
CA GLY A 449 24.52 15.97 -37.55
C GLY A 449 26.05 16.06 -37.77
N MET A 450 26.85 15.53 -36.85
CA MET A 450 28.32 15.55 -36.95
C MET A 450 28.93 14.36 -37.72
N SER A 451 28.12 13.35 -38.09
CA SER A 451 28.62 12.13 -38.77
C SER A 451 28.56 12.15 -40.28
N SER A 452 28.27 13.29 -40.96
CA SER A 452 28.09 13.36 -42.41
C SER A 452 28.99 14.32 -43.15
N ASN A 453 30.25 14.53 -42.71
CA ASN A 453 31.23 15.11 -43.57
C ASN A 453 32.27 14.06 -43.98
N GLY A 454 31.93 13.36 -45.06
CA GLY A 454 32.78 12.41 -45.70
C GLY A 454 34.00 13.06 -46.33
N TYR A 455 35.13 12.49 -46.09
CA TYR A 455 36.24 12.53 -47.04
C TYR A 455 36.30 11.16 -47.72
N SER A 456 35.80 11.13 -48.93
CA SER A 456 36.11 10.07 -49.90
C SER A 456 37.50 10.26 -50.45
N SER A 457 38.36 9.28 -50.27
CA SER A 457 39.48 9.03 -51.19
C SER A 457 39.68 7.53 -51.34
N PRO A 458 39.91 7.07 -52.56
CA PRO A 458 39.95 5.66 -52.87
C PRO A 458 41.37 5.11 -52.76
N VAL A 459 41.52 3.80 -52.53
CA VAL A 459 42.45 2.93 -53.28
C VAL A 459 42.70 1.58 -52.54
N ASN A 460 42.33 0.54 -53.24
CA ASN A 460 42.96 -0.78 -53.38
C ASN A 460 43.43 -1.62 -52.16
N GLY A 461 42.80 -2.75 -52.06
CA GLY A 461 43.45 -4.07 -52.33
C GLY A 461 44.11 -4.77 -51.18
N SER A 462 43.66 -6.01 -51.05
CA SER A 462 44.33 -7.24 -50.64
C SER A 462 44.16 -7.76 -49.21
N GLU A 463 43.43 -8.87 -49.18
CA GLU A 463 43.77 -10.12 -48.47
C GLU A 463 43.91 -10.15 -46.93
N SER A 464 43.05 -11.01 -46.39
CA SER A 464 43.05 -11.61 -45.03
C SER A 464 44.40 -12.25 -44.65
N PRO A 465 44.66 -12.58 -43.36
CA PRO A 465 43.91 -13.60 -42.63
C PRO A 465 43.79 -13.42 -41.10
N VAL A 466 42.72 -14.05 -40.58
CA VAL A 466 42.61 -14.79 -39.31
C VAL A 466 43.46 -14.36 -38.09
N GLY A 467 42.74 -13.87 -37.06
CA GLY A 467 43.29 -13.74 -35.72
C GLY A 467 42.16 -13.75 -34.68
N SER A 468 42.22 -14.71 -33.76
CA SER A 468 41.30 -15.06 -32.71
C SER A 468 40.93 -13.95 -31.73
N PRO A 469 39.81 -14.07 -31.00
CA PRO A 469 39.24 -13.01 -30.20
C PRO A 469 39.95 -12.81 -28.85
N GLY A 470 40.27 -11.57 -28.59
CA GLY A 470 40.74 -11.11 -27.29
C GLY A 470 39.62 -11.02 -26.29
N LYS A 471 39.81 -11.62 -25.13
CA LYS A 471 39.03 -11.52 -23.94
C LYS A 471 39.14 -10.07 -23.43
N ASP A 472 38.07 -9.32 -23.42
CA ASP A 472 37.96 -8.13 -22.58
C ASP A 472 37.19 -8.43 -21.31
N SER A 473 37.98 -8.47 -20.25
CA SER A 473 37.59 -8.63 -18.87
C SER A 473 36.80 -7.43 -18.37
N LEU A 474 35.61 -7.64 -17.90
CA LEU A 474 34.70 -6.63 -17.34
C LEU A 474 34.94 -6.37 -15.84
N TYR A 475 36.11 -6.70 -15.30
CA TYR A 475 36.49 -6.45 -13.91
C TYR A 475 37.89 -5.85 -13.83
N THR A 476 37.96 -4.52 -13.75
CA THR A 476 39.14 -3.85 -13.20
C THR A 476 38.88 -3.54 -11.73
N THR A 477 39.56 -4.31 -10.88
CA THR A 477 39.81 -3.96 -9.48
C THR A 477 40.82 -2.81 -9.44
N ASP A 478 40.41 -1.68 -8.89
CA ASP A 478 41.37 -0.76 -8.30
C ASP A 478 41.04 -0.49 -6.86
N GLY A 479 41.97 -0.88 -6.00
CA GLY A 479 41.88 -0.74 -4.56
C GLY A 479 42.17 0.70 -4.15
N GLY A 480 41.28 1.26 -3.34
CA GLY A 480 41.46 2.56 -2.71
C GLY A 480 40.37 2.76 -1.66
N SER A 481 40.72 2.49 -0.42
CA SER A 481 39.94 2.75 0.77
C SER A 481 39.32 4.15 0.78
N ASN A 482 37.97 4.23 0.92
CA ASN A 482 37.34 5.13 1.90
C ASN A 482 35.83 4.88 1.92
N ALA A 483 35.34 4.59 3.12
CA ALA A 483 33.96 4.40 3.45
C ALA A 483 33.13 5.67 3.21
N ALA A 484 32.08 5.56 2.37
CA ALA A 484 30.91 6.42 2.48
C ALA A 484 29.76 5.77 1.71
N GLY A 485 28.64 5.62 2.39
CA GLY A 485 27.47 4.85 2.00
C GLY A 485 26.88 5.22 0.64
N ALA A 486 26.63 4.21 -0.15
CA ALA A 486 25.84 4.32 -1.37
C ALA A 486 24.35 4.38 -1.02
N GLY A 487 23.86 5.57 -0.69
CA GLY A 487 22.46 5.91 -0.81
C GLY A 487 22.15 6.11 -2.27
N GLY A 488 21.07 5.50 -2.76
CA GLY A 488 20.52 5.83 -4.08
C GLY A 488 20.08 7.29 -4.08
N GLU A 489 21.01 8.17 -4.36
CA GLU A 489 20.73 9.57 -4.55
C GLU A 489 20.10 9.76 -5.92
N ASN A 490 18.95 10.43 -5.94
CA ASN A 490 18.52 11.21 -7.09
C ASN A 490 19.60 12.26 -7.34
N GLN A 491 20.58 11.93 -8.17
CA GLN A 491 21.49 12.94 -8.65
C GLN A 491 20.75 13.84 -9.64
N VAL A 492 20.13 14.88 -9.13
CA VAL A 492 20.05 16.13 -9.87
C VAL A 492 21.49 16.55 -10.05
N SER A 493 21.99 16.51 -11.28
CA SER A 493 23.34 16.93 -11.61
C SER A 493 23.57 18.34 -11.06
N ARG A 494 24.33 18.45 -9.97
CA ARG A 494 24.80 19.73 -9.49
C ARG A 494 25.71 20.31 -10.54
N VAL A 495 25.24 21.29 -11.27
CA VAL A 495 26.10 22.21 -12.00
C VAL A 495 26.81 23.06 -10.94
N ALA A 496 28.00 22.65 -10.56
CA ALA A 496 28.85 23.40 -9.64
C ALA A 496 29.20 24.76 -10.28
N GLY A 497 28.80 25.82 -9.58
CA GLY A 497 29.27 27.16 -9.89
C GLY A 497 30.77 27.21 -9.81
N ARG A 498 31.40 27.44 -10.93
CA ARG A 498 32.85 27.64 -11.06
C ARG A 498 33.17 29.10 -10.77
N GLU A 499 33.93 29.35 -9.73
CA GLU A 499 34.49 30.66 -9.42
C GLU A 499 35.31 31.21 -10.60
N ARG A 500 35.20 32.52 -10.78
CA ARG A 500 35.90 33.30 -11.82
C ARG A 500 37.40 33.29 -11.58
N GLY A 501 38.13 32.71 -12.53
CA GLY A 501 39.51 32.98 -12.78
C GLY A 501 39.64 33.62 -14.18
N ASP A 502 40.08 34.86 -14.19
CA ASP A 502 40.30 35.69 -15.37
C ASP A 502 41.49 35.16 -16.18
N SER A 503 41.32 34.80 -17.46
CA SER A 503 42.33 34.98 -18.50
C SER A 503 41.78 34.73 -19.91
N THR A 504 41.82 35.74 -20.65
CA THR A 504 41.81 35.98 -22.09
C THR A 504 41.99 34.83 -23.08
N THR A 505 41.17 34.94 -24.13
CA THR A 505 41.29 34.56 -25.54
C THR A 505 40.85 33.18 -26.00
N SER A 506 39.84 33.30 -26.83
CA SER A 506 39.58 32.65 -28.11
C SER A 506 38.86 31.32 -28.19
N SER A 507 37.98 31.36 -29.12
CA SER A 507 37.20 30.35 -29.84
C SER A 507 35.84 29.96 -29.18
N ARG A 508 34.80 30.58 -29.70
CA ARG A 508 33.39 30.19 -29.57
C ARG A 508 33.22 28.77 -30.09
N SER A 509 32.92 27.86 -29.22
CA SER A 509 32.16 26.66 -29.58
C SER A 509 30.66 26.98 -29.45
N PRO A 510 29.85 26.66 -30.44
CA PRO A 510 28.41 26.97 -30.47
C PRO A 510 27.58 25.83 -29.90
N ASN A 511 27.72 25.45 -28.64
CA ASN A 511 26.76 24.59 -27.95
C ASN A 511 26.85 24.92 -26.47
N ARG A 512 26.13 25.95 -26.07
CA ARG A 512 25.71 26.09 -24.67
C ARG A 512 24.34 25.51 -24.58
N ASP A 513 24.19 24.51 -23.75
CA ASP A 513 22.85 24.04 -23.29
C ASP A 513 22.03 25.26 -22.92
N PRO A 514 20.75 25.32 -23.29
CA PRO A 514 19.90 26.42 -22.90
C PRO A 514 19.92 26.56 -21.36
N PRO A 515 19.98 27.80 -20.85
CA PRO A 515 20.05 28.01 -19.39
C PRO A 515 18.81 27.42 -18.73
N MET A 516 19.00 26.78 -17.56
CA MET A 516 17.91 26.27 -16.75
C MET A 516 16.87 27.37 -16.48
N PRO A 517 15.58 27.13 -16.72
CA PRO A 517 14.54 28.09 -16.41
C PRO A 517 14.60 28.55 -14.94
N LEU A 518 14.41 29.85 -14.69
CA LEU A 518 14.56 30.45 -13.37
C LEU A 518 13.73 29.75 -12.29
N ILE A 519 12.52 29.26 -12.63
CA ILE A 519 11.66 28.55 -11.71
C ILE A 519 12.28 27.24 -11.19
N PHE A 520 13.09 26.56 -12.02
CA PHE A 520 13.76 25.32 -11.62
C PHE A 520 15.17 25.56 -11.07
N ALA A 521 15.70 26.77 -11.24
CA ALA A 521 16.95 27.23 -10.63
C ALA A 521 16.74 27.80 -9.22
N ASP A 522 15.51 28.03 -8.80
CA ASP A 522 15.16 28.52 -7.47
C ASP A 522 15.38 27.45 -6.40
N SER A 523 15.93 27.84 -5.26
CA SER A 523 16.16 26.92 -4.12
C SER A 523 14.87 26.31 -3.56
N GLY A 524 13.72 26.92 -3.80
CA GLY A 524 12.41 26.39 -3.45
C GLY A 524 12.06 25.14 -4.22
N TRP A 525 12.51 25.04 -5.50
CA TRP A 525 12.32 23.83 -6.30
C TRP A 525 13.01 22.61 -5.69
N ASP A 526 14.27 22.75 -5.24
CA ASP A 526 15.00 21.68 -4.57
C ASP A 526 14.31 21.24 -3.27
N LYS A 527 13.83 22.20 -2.48
CA LYS A 527 13.07 21.93 -1.25
C LYS A 527 11.75 21.20 -1.54
N LEU A 528 11.03 21.63 -2.59
CA LEU A 528 9.77 20.99 -2.98
C LEU A 528 9.98 19.53 -3.43
N ASN A 529 11.10 19.24 -4.09
CA ASN A 529 11.43 17.88 -4.56
C ASN A 529 12.08 16.99 -3.49
N THR A 530 12.48 17.55 -2.35
CA THR A 530 13.06 16.77 -1.25
C THR A 530 12.04 16.56 -0.15
N THR A 531 11.24 15.52 -0.27
CA THR A 531 10.22 15.17 0.73
C THR A 531 10.87 14.51 1.94
N ILE A 532 10.80 15.18 3.09
CA ILE A 532 11.29 14.64 4.37
C ILE A 532 10.19 13.85 5.09
N LEU A 533 8.97 14.37 5.14
CA LEU A 533 7.82 13.63 5.67
C LEU A 533 6.94 13.17 4.50
N SER A 534 7.08 11.91 4.11
CA SER A 534 6.19 11.28 3.14
C SER A 534 5.08 10.59 3.91
N THR A 535 3.84 11.05 3.75
CA THR A 535 2.69 10.58 4.52
C THR A 535 1.60 10.04 3.62
N SER A 536 0.81 9.09 4.11
CA SER A 536 -0.37 8.61 3.39
C SER A 536 -1.38 7.98 4.34
N ASN A 537 -2.67 8.25 4.10
CA ASN A 537 -3.80 7.71 4.85
C ASN A 537 -4.48 6.58 4.07
N CYS A 538 -4.62 5.40 4.70
CA CYS A 538 -5.38 4.28 4.16
C CYS A 538 -6.42 3.78 5.16
N GLY A 539 -7.36 4.66 5.52
CA GLY A 539 -8.40 4.37 6.49
C GLY A 539 -9.36 3.26 6.04
N ASN A 540 -9.20 2.04 6.57
CA ASN A 540 -10.12 0.94 6.34
C ASN A 540 -10.12 -0.02 7.55
N PRO A 541 -11.31 -0.49 8.02
CA PRO A 541 -11.38 -1.41 9.14
C PRO A 541 -10.79 -2.80 8.88
N SER A 542 -10.57 -3.18 7.62
CA SER A 542 -9.92 -4.45 7.26
C SER A 542 -8.39 -4.43 7.47
N LEU A 543 -7.82 -3.24 7.69
CA LEU A 543 -6.39 -3.06 7.87
C LEU A 543 -6.01 -2.86 9.34
N ARG A 544 -4.97 -3.56 9.77
CA ARG A 544 -4.29 -3.33 11.05
C ARG A 544 -3.26 -2.23 10.95
N GLN A 545 -2.42 -2.28 9.91
CA GLN A 545 -1.38 -1.29 9.62
C GLN A 545 -1.25 -1.09 8.12
N PHE A 546 -0.67 0.05 7.75
CA PHE A 546 -0.30 0.40 6.40
C PHE A 546 1.04 1.12 6.43
N GLY A 547 1.92 0.85 5.47
CA GLY A 547 3.21 1.51 5.48
C GLY A 547 4.02 1.37 4.20
N PHE A 548 5.17 2.01 4.23
CA PHE A 548 6.13 2.12 3.14
C PHE A 548 7.48 2.63 3.64
N GLY A 549 8.51 2.50 2.83
CA GLY A 549 9.83 3.00 3.14
C GLY A 549 9.97 4.52 2.95
N PRO A 550 10.95 5.18 3.58
CA PRO A 550 11.20 6.59 3.39
C PRO A 550 11.64 6.88 1.95
N VAL A 551 11.23 8.01 1.38
CA VAL A 551 11.56 8.43 0.00
C VAL A 551 12.86 9.21 -0.06
N SER A 552 13.30 9.80 1.06
CA SER A 552 14.55 10.50 1.24
C SER A 552 15.42 9.80 2.29
N GLY A 553 16.74 9.83 2.12
CA GLY A 553 17.67 9.27 3.10
C GLY A 553 17.56 9.87 4.50
N ASP A 554 17.15 11.14 4.58
CA ASP A 554 16.93 11.87 5.83
C ASP A 554 15.47 11.94 6.26
N GLY A 555 14.58 11.26 5.53
CA GLY A 555 13.14 11.35 5.68
C GLY A 555 12.50 10.20 6.43
N PHE A 556 11.19 10.34 6.55
CA PHE A 556 10.28 9.35 7.13
C PHE A 556 9.22 8.93 6.11
N GLY A 557 8.87 7.64 6.11
CA GLY A 557 7.65 7.11 5.49
C GLY A 557 6.62 6.88 6.58
N ILE A 558 5.45 7.51 6.49
CA ILE A 558 4.42 7.49 7.52
C ILE A 558 3.10 7.04 6.91
N GLY A 559 2.76 5.76 7.10
CA GLY A 559 1.44 5.23 6.81
C GLY A 559 0.54 5.33 8.03
N TYR A 560 -0.72 5.76 7.86
CA TYR A 560 -1.63 5.88 9.00
C TYR A 560 -3.06 5.51 8.67
N ILE A 561 -3.79 5.08 9.71
CA ILE A 561 -5.18 4.66 9.64
C ILE A 561 -5.92 5.33 10.81
N ILE A 562 -6.94 6.12 10.51
CA ILE A 562 -7.77 6.77 11.52
C ILE A 562 -9.06 5.97 11.67
N LYS A 563 -9.18 5.21 12.77
CA LYS A 563 -10.38 4.45 13.13
C LYS A 563 -11.28 5.27 14.07
N ASP A 564 -12.46 4.78 14.37
CA ASP A 564 -13.43 5.52 15.20
C ASP A 564 -12.88 5.93 16.57
N ASP A 565 -12.17 5.02 17.25
CA ASP A 565 -11.68 5.24 18.60
C ASP A 565 -10.15 5.06 18.78
N CYS A 566 -9.43 4.82 17.69
CA CYS A 566 -7.97 4.68 17.72
C CYS A 566 -7.31 5.19 16.43
N ILE A 567 -5.99 5.36 16.45
CA ILE A 567 -5.18 5.74 15.30
C ILE A 567 -4.00 4.77 15.23
N SER A 568 -3.86 4.06 14.12
CA SER A 568 -2.72 3.19 13.85
C SER A 568 -1.74 3.92 12.93
N ILE A 569 -0.46 3.96 13.29
CA ILE A 569 0.57 4.69 12.56
C ILE A 569 1.79 3.79 12.42
N CYS A 570 2.26 3.58 11.20
CA CYS A 570 3.52 2.90 10.89
C CYS A 570 4.53 3.93 10.39
N VAL A 571 5.65 4.05 11.05
CA VAL A 571 6.73 4.98 10.72
C VAL A 571 7.97 4.21 10.33
N SER A 572 8.51 4.51 9.16
CA SER A 572 9.77 3.98 8.67
C SER A 572 10.79 5.12 8.48
N SER A 573 12.05 4.87 8.74
CA SER A 573 13.14 5.78 8.41
C SER A 573 14.48 5.04 8.33
N ARG A 574 15.52 5.69 7.83
CA ARG A 574 16.89 5.15 7.90
C ARG A 574 17.55 5.54 9.22
N HIS A 575 17.06 4.95 10.32
CA HIS A 575 17.54 5.23 11.70
C HIS A 575 17.57 6.72 12.05
N ARG A 576 16.55 7.49 11.61
CA ARG A 576 16.43 8.92 11.90
C ARG A 576 15.70 9.17 13.23
N GLN A 577 16.13 8.49 14.29
CA GLN A 577 15.50 8.57 15.61
C GLN A 577 14.00 8.17 15.57
N THR A 578 13.64 7.18 14.78
CA THR A 578 12.25 6.76 14.54
C THR A 578 11.47 6.55 15.83
N LYS A 579 12.06 5.85 16.81
CA LYS A 579 11.46 5.62 18.12
C LYS A 579 11.17 6.92 18.88
N ARG A 580 12.09 7.90 18.81
CA ARG A 580 11.88 9.20 19.47
C ARG A 580 10.81 10.02 18.76
N PHE A 581 10.76 9.96 17.43
CA PHE A 581 9.70 10.62 16.67
C PHE A 581 8.32 10.06 17.05
N VAL A 582 8.15 8.74 17.09
CA VAL A 582 6.90 8.08 17.51
C VAL A 582 6.52 8.44 18.94
N ALA A 583 7.48 8.44 19.88
CA ALA A 583 7.23 8.83 21.28
C ALA A 583 6.84 10.32 21.40
N THR A 584 7.45 11.20 20.59
CA THR A 584 7.07 12.63 20.55
C THR A 584 5.67 12.81 19.98
N LEU A 585 5.33 12.05 18.94
CA LEU A 585 4.00 12.05 18.34
C LEU A 585 2.92 11.60 19.33
N GLU A 586 3.15 10.51 20.05
CA GLU A 586 2.24 10.02 21.09
C GLU A 586 2.07 11.07 22.20
N SER A 587 3.16 11.63 22.68
CA SER A 587 3.15 12.68 23.70
C SER A 587 2.37 13.92 23.24
N TYR A 588 2.55 14.33 21.99
CA TYR A 588 1.78 15.42 21.39
C TYR A 588 0.28 15.08 21.34
N LEU A 589 -0.09 13.90 20.84
CA LEU A 589 -1.49 13.48 20.75
C LEU A 589 -2.18 13.47 22.12
N LEU A 590 -1.49 13.04 23.17
CA LEU A 590 -2.01 13.08 24.53
C LEU A 590 -2.16 14.52 25.04
N GLU A 591 -1.16 15.37 24.81
CA GLU A 591 -1.17 16.76 25.25
C GLU A 591 -2.22 17.60 24.56
N ILE A 592 -2.36 17.48 23.22
CA ILE A 592 -3.39 18.23 22.50
C ILE A 592 -4.81 17.83 22.93
N ARG A 593 -5.04 16.55 23.26
CA ARG A 593 -6.30 16.10 23.86
C ARG A 593 -6.57 16.82 25.18
N ARG A 594 -5.53 16.98 26.04
CA ARG A 594 -5.62 17.71 27.30
C ARG A 594 -5.99 19.17 27.07
N VAL A 595 -5.28 19.83 26.17
CA VAL A 595 -5.49 21.24 25.79
C VAL A 595 -6.91 21.46 25.27
N LEU A 596 -7.39 20.62 24.33
CA LEU A 596 -8.74 20.71 23.77
C LEU A 596 -9.82 20.54 24.85
N ARG A 597 -9.63 19.63 25.79
CA ARG A 597 -10.59 19.43 26.90
C ARG A 597 -10.67 20.62 27.84
N ILE A 598 -9.54 21.28 28.13
CA ILE A 598 -9.49 22.47 28.97
C ILE A 598 -10.25 23.62 28.27
N THR A 599 -9.90 23.89 27.01
CA THR A 599 -10.51 24.96 26.22
C THR A 599 -12.02 24.75 26.04
N ASN A 600 -12.45 23.50 25.81
CA ASN A 600 -13.89 23.22 25.65
C ASN A 600 -14.69 23.38 26.96
N ARG A 601 -14.06 23.12 28.13
CA ARG A 601 -14.70 23.38 29.44
C ARG A 601 -14.84 24.86 29.75
N ASN A 602 -13.92 25.69 29.25
CA ASN A 602 -13.92 27.13 29.46
C ASN A 602 -14.88 27.87 28.53
N GLN A 603 -15.42 27.24 27.48
CA GLN A 603 -16.44 27.85 26.64
C GLN A 603 -17.79 27.81 27.38
N PRO A 604 -18.51 28.96 27.48
CA PRO A 604 -19.88 28.95 27.98
C PRO A 604 -20.69 27.98 27.13
N ALA A 605 -21.45 27.11 27.80
CA ALA A 605 -22.23 26.06 27.14
C ALA A 605 -23.00 26.65 25.96
N LYS A 606 -22.56 26.38 24.74
CA LYS A 606 -23.35 26.69 23.53
C LYS A 606 -24.63 25.90 23.71
N GLN A 607 -25.76 26.60 23.92
CA GLN A 607 -27.08 26.01 23.91
C GLN A 607 -27.21 25.25 22.60
N THR A 608 -27.19 23.93 22.67
CA THR A 608 -27.38 23.10 21.50
C THR A 608 -28.73 23.45 20.88
N ARG A 609 -28.78 23.63 19.56
CA ARG A 609 -30.01 23.91 18.77
C ARG A 609 -31.20 23.00 19.15
N ALA A 610 -30.93 21.85 19.74
CA ALA A 610 -31.90 20.93 20.33
C ALA A 610 -32.59 21.51 21.58
N ARG A 611 -31.89 22.28 22.44
CA ARG A 611 -32.50 22.98 23.60
C ARG A 611 -33.30 24.20 23.18
N GLU A 612 -32.89 24.89 22.12
CA GLU A 612 -33.68 26.01 21.55
C GLU A 612 -34.98 25.53 20.92
N LEU A 613 -35.00 24.34 20.29
CA LEU A 613 -36.22 23.73 19.75
C LEU A 613 -37.17 23.23 20.85
N ASP A 614 -36.67 22.83 22.02
CA ASP A 614 -37.51 22.42 23.15
C ASP A 614 -38.13 23.67 23.86
N HIS A 615 -37.46 24.81 23.87
CA HIS A 615 -38.01 26.05 24.41
C HIS A 615 -38.97 26.77 23.46
N ALA A 616 -39.00 26.45 22.18
CA ALA A 616 -39.90 27.01 21.18
C ALA A 616 -41.24 26.25 21.02
N ARG A 617 -41.51 25.20 21.80
CA ARG A 617 -42.80 24.53 21.81
C ARG A 617 -43.77 25.29 22.75
N PRO A 618 -44.91 25.80 22.28
CA PRO A 618 -45.90 26.41 23.15
C PRO A 618 -46.49 25.34 24.09
N SER A 619 -46.51 25.67 25.38
CA SER A 619 -47.12 24.84 26.43
C SER A 619 -48.59 24.57 26.11
N LYS A 620 -48.93 23.34 25.71
CA LYS A 620 -50.30 22.88 25.71
C LYS A 620 -50.63 22.39 27.12
N THR A 621 -51.55 23.09 27.75
CA THR A 621 -52.20 22.84 29.00
C THR A 621 -52.64 21.37 29.13
N ALA A 622 -52.46 20.87 30.33
CA ALA A 622 -52.74 19.53 30.78
C ALA A 622 -54.17 19.07 30.49
N ALA A 623 -54.31 17.91 29.87
CA ALA A 623 -55.50 17.07 30.03
C ALA A 623 -54.98 15.67 30.44
N THR A 624 -55.38 15.32 31.64
CA THR A 624 -55.15 14.03 32.29
C THR A 624 -55.71 12.88 31.47
N SER A 625 -54.87 11.92 31.12
CA SER A 625 -55.25 10.49 31.00
C SER A 625 -54.03 9.63 31.22
N SER A 626 -54.09 8.85 32.29
CA SER A 626 -53.16 7.78 32.66
C SER A 626 -53.19 6.67 31.60
N ALA A 627 -52.14 6.59 30.79
CA ALA A 627 -51.86 5.40 30.02
C ALA A 627 -50.48 4.90 30.40
N THR A 628 -50.42 3.85 31.18
CA THR A 628 -49.24 3.07 31.53
C THR A 628 -48.56 2.56 30.28
N ARG A 629 -47.41 3.13 29.95
CA ARG A 629 -46.53 2.71 28.86
C ARG A 629 -45.83 1.41 29.30
N LYS A 630 -46.27 0.27 28.78
CA LYS A 630 -45.55 -1.01 28.93
C LYS A 630 -44.21 -0.92 28.22
N LEU A 631 -43.13 -0.84 28.98
CA LEU A 631 -41.77 -1.01 28.50
C LEU A 631 -41.60 -2.45 27.96
N ARG A 632 -41.38 -2.58 26.64
CA ARG A 632 -40.92 -3.81 26.00
C ARG A 632 -39.40 -3.83 26.04
N GLY A 633 -38.84 -4.59 26.97
CA GLY A 633 -37.42 -4.84 27.09
C GLY A 633 -37.06 -5.33 28.48
N ARG A 634 -36.31 -6.43 28.58
CA ARG A 634 -35.82 -7.00 29.83
C ARG A 634 -34.57 -6.24 30.25
N LEU A 635 -34.59 -5.62 31.41
CA LEU A 635 -33.40 -5.02 32.04
C LEU A 635 -32.45 -6.16 32.41
N ILE A 636 -31.23 -6.14 31.86
CA ILE A 636 -30.16 -7.06 32.25
C ILE A 636 -29.33 -6.32 33.30
N THR A 637 -29.49 -6.70 34.57
CA THR A 637 -28.61 -6.29 35.66
C THR A 637 -27.51 -7.34 35.80
N SER A 638 -26.25 -6.91 35.80
CA SER A 638 -25.11 -7.75 36.11
C SER A 638 -25.20 -8.28 37.52
N HIS A 639 -25.23 -9.59 37.69
CA HIS A 639 -25.11 -10.24 38.98
C HIS A 639 -23.63 -10.51 39.29
N ASP A 640 -23.22 -10.00 40.43
CA ASP A 640 -21.98 -10.35 41.12
C ASP A 640 -22.15 -11.79 41.69
N PRO A 641 -21.20 -12.71 41.57
CA PRO A 641 -21.33 -14.07 42.08
C PRO A 641 -20.76 -14.20 43.48
N GLN A 642 -21.59 -14.01 44.50
CA GLN A 642 -21.32 -14.62 45.80
C GLN A 642 -22.62 -14.90 46.57
N ASN A 643 -22.72 -16.19 46.94
CA ASN A 643 -23.54 -16.81 48.01
C ASN A 643 -25.00 -17.27 47.79
N GLY A 644 -25.13 -18.59 47.86
CA GLY A 644 -26.12 -19.23 48.75
C GLY A 644 -27.34 -19.83 48.08
N ILE A 645 -27.35 -21.13 47.88
CA ILE A 645 -28.49 -22.04 47.83
C ILE A 645 -29.28 -21.95 49.17
N PRO A 646 -30.62 -22.19 49.34
CA PRO A 646 -31.36 -23.37 48.89
C PRO A 646 -32.89 -23.33 48.69
N ARG A 647 -33.41 -24.47 48.12
CA ARG A 647 -34.65 -25.21 48.34
C ARG A 647 -36.01 -24.64 47.98
N SER A 648 -36.59 -25.24 46.97
CA SER A 648 -37.77 -26.15 46.86
C SER A 648 -39.08 -25.84 47.56
N VAL A 649 -40.13 -26.16 46.84
CA VAL A 649 -41.53 -26.67 47.13
C VAL A 649 -42.51 -25.81 46.31
N GLY A 650 -43.26 -26.22 45.31
CA GLY A 650 -44.10 -27.38 45.21
C GLY A 650 -45.49 -26.96 44.76
N GLY A 651 -46.05 -27.66 43.80
CA GLY A 651 -47.53 -27.75 43.62
C GLY A 651 -48.06 -26.86 42.48
N GLY A 652 -48.50 -27.38 41.36
CA GLY A 652 -49.61 -28.24 41.14
C GLY A 652 -50.63 -27.59 40.22
N GLY A 653 -50.96 -28.25 39.12
CA GLY A 653 -52.32 -28.20 38.63
C GLY A 653 -52.57 -27.72 37.19
N SER A 654 -52.60 -28.68 36.26
CA SER A 654 -53.67 -29.00 35.26
C SER A 654 -54.25 -27.84 34.41
N SER A 655 -54.29 -27.93 33.11
CA SER A 655 -54.97 -28.75 32.13
C SER A 655 -55.70 -27.88 31.06
N HIS A 656 -55.80 -28.46 29.89
CA HIS A 656 -56.73 -28.17 28.77
C HIS A 656 -56.33 -26.93 27.88
N GLY A 657 -56.08 -27.06 26.61
CA GLY A 657 -56.75 -27.82 25.56
C GLY A 657 -57.34 -26.84 24.56
N GLY A 658 -57.01 -26.91 23.30
CA GLY A 658 -57.78 -26.20 22.29
C GLY A 658 -57.04 -25.87 20.98
N HIS A 659 -57.40 -26.62 19.97
CA HIS A 659 -57.09 -26.46 18.53
C HIS A 659 -57.40 -25.08 17.94
N GLY A 660 -56.68 -24.70 16.86
CA GLY A 660 -57.25 -23.76 15.90
C GLY A 660 -56.24 -23.18 14.88
N GLN A 661 -56.12 -23.85 13.76
CA GLN A 661 -56.01 -23.36 12.37
C GLN A 661 -55.19 -22.09 12.02
N ARG A 662 -54.28 -22.30 11.04
CA ARG A 662 -53.73 -21.29 10.10
C ARG A 662 -54.85 -20.62 9.29
N PRO A 663 -54.62 -19.40 8.80
CA PRO A 663 -54.31 -19.31 7.38
C PRO A 663 -53.18 -18.34 7.00
N SER A 664 -52.63 -18.61 5.82
CA SER A 664 -51.69 -17.87 5.01
C SER A 664 -52.17 -16.48 4.57
N MET A 665 -51.31 -15.48 4.57
CA MET A 665 -51.35 -14.45 3.52
C MET A 665 -49.99 -13.84 3.34
N ALA A 666 -49.59 -13.78 2.07
CA ALA A 666 -48.44 -13.09 1.54
C ALA A 666 -48.58 -11.57 1.68
N GLY A 667 -47.50 -10.91 2.03
CA GLY A 667 -47.39 -9.47 2.03
C GLY A 667 -45.94 -9.07 1.79
N SER A 668 -45.66 -8.62 0.56
CA SER A 668 -44.42 -7.99 0.12
C SER A 668 -44.13 -6.73 0.94
N LEU A 669 -42.98 -6.65 1.55
CA LEU A 669 -42.44 -5.41 2.08
C LEU A 669 -41.06 -5.19 1.47
N SER A 670 -41.01 -4.17 0.62
CA SER A 670 -39.79 -3.53 0.15
C SER A 670 -39.00 -2.92 1.32
N PRO A 671 -37.67 -2.94 1.29
CA PRO A 671 -36.86 -2.27 2.31
C PRO A 671 -36.89 -0.77 2.06
N THR A 672 -37.32 -0.01 3.03
CA THR A 672 -37.10 1.43 3.09
C THR A 672 -35.62 1.72 3.38
N GLU A 673 -35.01 2.49 2.50
CA GLU A 673 -33.72 3.14 2.69
C GLU A 673 -33.80 4.05 3.93
N GLU A 674 -33.20 3.65 5.02
CA GLU A 674 -32.76 4.59 6.05
C GLU A 674 -31.36 5.10 5.66
N SER A 675 -31.36 6.30 5.09
CA SER A 675 -30.16 7.09 4.86
C SER A 675 -29.51 7.45 6.19
N LEU A 676 -28.40 6.78 6.51
CA LEU A 676 -27.42 7.32 7.45
C LEU A 676 -26.76 8.54 6.80
N ALA A 677 -27.19 9.73 7.21
CA ALA A 677 -26.54 10.99 6.91
C ALA A 677 -25.16 11.00 7.59
N MET A 678 -24.14 10.65 6.86
CA MET A 678 -22.75 10.91 7.24
C MET A 678 -22.45 12.39 7.02
N SER A 679 -21.81 13.02 8.00
CA SER A 679 -21.40 14.43 7.94
C SER A 679 -20.51 14.68 6.72
N GLU A 680 -20.83 15.73 5.98
CA GLU A 680 -20.30 16.05 4.65
C GLU A 680 -18.79 16.34 4.56
N ASP A 681 -18.02 16.26 5.65
CA ASP A 681 -16.67 16.82 5.70
C ASP A 681 -15.50 15.81 5.68
N ASP A 682 -15.73 14.49 5.77
CA ASP A 682 -14.67 13.55 6.12
C ASP A 682 -14.16 12.62 5.00
N GLU A 683 -14.65 12.70 3.77
CA GLU A 683 -14.35 11.69 2.74
C GLU A 683 -13.28 12.06 1.68
N LEU A 684 -12.51 13.13 1.90
CA LEU A 684 -11.49 13.55 0.92
C LEU A 684 -10.04 13.24 1.32
N GLY A 685 -9.82 12.43 2.36
CA GLY A 685 -8.50 11.92 2.71
C GLY A 685 -8.07 10.83 1.71
N GLY A 686 -7.23 11.19 0.73
CA GLY A 686 -6.74 10.24 -0.27
C GLY A 686 -5.74 9.25 0.31
N CYS A 687 -5.78 8.02 -0.16
CA CYS A 687 -4.73 7.02 0.03
C CYS A 687 -3.81 7.04 -1.16
N GLU A 688 -2.59 7.55 -1.04
CA GLU A 688 -1.60 7.23 -2.06
C GLU A 688 -0.14 7.60 -1.81
N PHE A 689 0.68 6.90 -2.55
CA PHE A 689 2.12 6.89 -2.48
C PHE A 689 2.82 7.69 -3.56
N THR A 690 3.99 8.10 -3.19
CA THR A 690 4.96 8.97 -3.81
C THR A 690 5.06 8.98 -5.31
N PRO A 691 5.47 10.14 -5.84
CA PRO A 691 5.72 10.30 -7.24
C PRO A 691 6.96 9.50 -7.66
N PHE A 692 6.83 8.98 -8.83
CA PHE A 692 7.87 8.54 -9.69
C PHE A 692 9.21 9.23 -9.49
N THR A 693 10.19 8.44 -9.16
CA THR A 693 11.52 8.60 -9.71
C THR A 693 11.79 7.41 -10.62
N SER A 694 11.05 7.28 -11.69
CA SER A 694 11.54 6.59 -12.86
C SER A 694 11.96 7.66 -13.84
N ARG A 695 13.23 7.93 -13.90
CA ARG A 695 13.81 8.51 -15.09
C ARG A 695 13.70 7.49 -16.22
N PRO A 696 13.47 7.95 -17.46
CA PRO A 696 13.68 7.11 -18.63
C PRO A 696 15.11 6.56 -18.67
#